data_7aa8cf416c2d947c2faf162b21084808
#
_entry.id   7aa8cf416c2d947c2faf162b21084808
#
_cell.length_a   1.000
_cell.length_b   1.000
_cell.length_c   1.000
_cell.angle_alpha   90.00
_cell.angle_beta   90.00
_cell.angle_gamma   90.00
#
_symmetry.space_group_name_H-M   'P 1'
#
loop_
_entity.id
_entity.type
_entity.pdbx_description
1 polymer ?
#
loop_
_entity_poly.entity_id
_entity_poly.type
_entity_poly.pdbx_seq_one_letter_code
_entity_poly.pdbx_strand_id
1 'polypeptide(L)'
;GAGRKRGVGKMNSRPALAAANFFCKIRFILIESYNMKSTVLISSVFILCVLVVGGVFLYFNKFNGNNYKINNILEAKNSLEKQDILSDDELKEEIGQMIMTGFRGTEISENSDAYKMIKDVKPGGVVLFDYDVPSNNFPRNIVNYEQTKKLISDIQKYSATPLFVAVDAEGGNVNRLKQKYGFLPIVSEEKMGQDKTLQTTYKESTELAVELRGLGFNMNLAPVVDVNINPKNPIIGALGRSFSSDAKEVSKQAKIFIENLQEDDIVAVAKHFPGQGSATEDSHDGQVDITNTYKNEELLPYQNLNNNGLLKAVMVAHIINKNIDKNYPATLSDVFLQNILRKQIRFNGVIISDDMQMAAISKNYGFDEAIIKAINAGIDIVTVLNNSPNGYDKDLALKTRNIIFDAVKSGKIKEQRITESYNRILNLKKLFGIVYSAESIKEKAGRIKSKNFELIGETNTLTFGEAFKIAKEVEKSAVIRPAFLLAIFQEELKLEKFDMCYLTNFNTGEGVRAADGKKLAKVMKVDRDIQNFLEITKELGKDPSKTLITCPMSFGYGGAMGPADFIPSTWMRYKEKIEKITGKPADPWNIHDAFLAAGLYLSESGANSKTRKGEWNSAMIYFSGSTSSPYTWYADGAIMIADNIQQNIETIELAEK
;
A
#
# COMPACT_ATOMS: atom_id res chain seq x y z
N GLY A 1 22.28 38.60 -52.66
CA GLY A 1 23.06 38.32 -51.47
C GLY A 1 23.17 36.84 -51.17
N ALA A 2 24.39 36.34 -51.16
CA ALA A 2 24.76 34.94 -51.16
C ALA A 2 24.35 34.18 -49.86
N GLY A 3 23.69 33.03 -49.99
CA GLY A 3 23.46 32.04 -48.93
C GLY A 3 24.61 31.04 -48.87
N ARG A 4 25.18 30.84 -47.67
CA ARG A 4 26.13 29.77 -47.40
C ARG A 4 25.36 28.54 -46.86
N LYS A 5 25.34 27.44 -47.63
CA LYS A 5 24.97 26.09 -47.18
C LYS A 5 26.13 25.51 -46.36
N ARG A 6 25.91 25.09 -45.10
CA ARG A 6 26.82 24.26 -44.35
C ARG A 6 26.48 22.79 -44.66
N GLY A 7 27.47 22.05 -45.14
CA GLY A 7 27.37 20.63 -45.46
C GLY A 7 27.33 19.77 -44.16
N VAL A 8 26.39 18.84 -44.16
CA VAL A 8 26.33 17.76 -43.16
C VAL A 8 27.26 16.65 -43.60
N GLY A 9 28.33 16.44 -42.84
CA GLY A 9 29.26 15.32 -43.05
C GLY A 9 28.58 13.98 -42.83
N LYS A 10 28.58 13.12 -43.81
CA LYS A 10 28.17 11.70 -43.71
C LYS A 10 29.15 10.95 -42.78
N MET A 11 28.68 10.58 -41.62
CA MET A 11 29.40 9.67 -40.69
C MET A 11 29.37 8.25 -41.30
N ASN A 12 30.55 7.72 -41.61
CA ASN A 12 30.73 6.39 -42.19
C ASN A 12 30.30 5.29 -41.20
N SER A 13 29.18 4.61 -41.47
CA SER A 13 28.56 3.56 -40.64
C SER A 13 29.23 2.17 -40.77
N ARG A 14 30.36 2.04 -41.44
CA ARG A 14 31.01 0.73 -41.69
C ARG A 14 31.64 0.02 -40.48
N PRO A 15 32.13 0.66 -39.41
CA PRO A 15 32.71 -0.07 -38.27
C PRO A 15 31.66 -0.72 -37.34
N ALA A 16 30.45 -0.13 -37.23
CA ALA A 16 29.42 -0.68 -36.33
C ALA A 16 28.78 -1.98 -36.83
N LEU A 17 28.65 -2.13 -38.16
CA LEU A 17 28.09 -3.34 -38.78
C LEU A 17 29.05 -4.54 -38.69
N ALA A 18 30.36 -4.26 -38.73
CA ALA A 18 31.39 -5.33 -38.59
C ALA A 18 31.46 -5.84 -37.16
N ALA A 19 31.29 -4.98 -36.15
CA ALA A 19 31.24 -5.38 -34.76
C ALA A 19 29.98 -6.21 -34.43
N ALA A 20 28.81 -5.81 -34.94
CA ALA A 20 27.55 -6.57 -34.72
C ALA A 20 27.59 -7.97 -35.33
N ASN A 21 28.15 -8.14 -36.53
CA ASN A 21 28.32 -9.44 -37.14
C ASN A 21 29.37 -10.32 -36.44
N PHE A 22 30.36 -9.72 -35.82
CA PHE A 22 31.38 -10.44 -35.03
C PHE A 22 30.81 -10.98 -33.72
N PHE A 23 30.01 -10.17 -33.00
CA PHE A 23 29.31 -10.60 -31.78
C PHE A 23 28.27 -11.71 -32.05
N CYS A 24 27.58 -11.66 -33.17
CA CYS A 24 26.63 -12.71 -33.58
C CYS A 24 27.34 -14.05 -33.84
N LYS A 25 28.54 -14.05 -34.45
CA LYS A 25 29.33 -15.26 -34.65
C LYS A 25 29.92 -15.85 -33.37
N ILE A 26 30.34 -15.00 -32.42
CA ILE A 26 30.82 -15.46 -31.11
C ILE A 26 29.68 -16.11 -30.31
N ARG A 27 28.46 -15.59 -30.40
CA ARG A 27 27.30 -16.18 -29.73
C ARG A 27 26.97 -17.59 -30.29
N PHE A 28 27.19 -17.80 -31.56
CA PHE A 28 26.97 -19.15 -32.21
C PHE A 28 28.04 -20.15 -31.75
N ILE A 29 29.30 -19.75 -31.66
CA ILE A 29 30.42 -20.62 -31.19
C ILE A 29 30.28 -20.98 -29.71
N LEU A 30 29.77 -20.09 -28.87
CA LEU A 30 29.56 -20.36 -27.45
C LEU A 30 28.36 -21.29 -27.17
N ILE A 31 27.39 -21.36 -28.08
CA ILE A 31 26.25 -22.29 -27.96
C ILE A 31 26.64 -23.71 -28.35
N GLU A 32 27.53 -23.87 -29.33
CA GLU A 32 28.03 -25.20 -29.71
C GLU A 32 29.03 -25.81 -28.73
N SER A 33 29.79 -24.98 -27.97
CA SER A 33 30.77 -25.46 -26.97
C SER A 33 30.20 -25.90 -25.63
N TYR A 34 28.90 -25.70 -25.39
CA TYR A 34 28.26 -26.12 -24.12
C TYR A 34 28.08 -27.65 -23.98
N ASN A 35 28.35 -28.40 -25.03
CA ASN A 35 28.17 -29.87 -25.06
C ASN A 35 29.48 -30.69 -24.99
N MET A 36 30.62 -30.10 -24.74
CA MET A 36 31.91 -30.84 -24.64
C MET A 36 32.56 -30.70 -23.27
N LYS A 37 32.63 -31.80 -22.53
CA LYS A 37 33.37 -31.96 -21.29
C LYS A 37 34.88 -32.03 -21.56
N SER A 38 35.63 -30.91 -21.42
CA SER A 38 37.06 -30.95 -21.24
C SER A 38 37.62 -29.61 -20.71
N THR A 39 38.33 -29.68 -19.62
CA THR A 39 38.95 -28.54 -18.91
C THR A 39 40.00 -27.82 -19.76
N VAL A 40 40.56 -28.48 -20.78
CA VAL A 40 41.58 -27.93 -21.69
C VAL A 40 41.02 -26.91 -22.66
N LEU A 41 39.75 -27.08 -23.08
CA LEU A 41 39.09 -26.17 -24.01
C LEU A 41 38.74 -24.83 -23.38
N ILE A 42 38.39 -24.84 -22.10
CA ILE A 42 38.03 -23.61 -21.34
C ILE A 42 39.27 -22.70 -21.20
N SER A 43 40.44 -23.30 -20.95
CA SER A 43 41.69 -22.54 -20.85
C SER A 43 42.08 -21.93 -22.21
N SER A 44 41.87 -22.63 -23.31
CA SER A 44 42.16 -22.14 -24.66
C SER A 44 41.25 -20.99 -25.10
N VAL A 45 39.95 -21.07 -24.78
CA VAL A 45 38.97 -20.00 -25.05
C VAL A 45 39.28 -18.74 -24.21
N PHE A 46 39.69 -18.94 -22.96
CA PHE A 46 40.07 -17.80 -22.08
C PHE A 46 41.32 -17.08 -22.59
N ILE A 47 42.33 -17.83 -23.04
CA ILE A 47 43.57 -17.27 -23.62
C ILE A 47 43.23 -16.54 -24.95
N LEU A 48 42.35 -17.09 -25.78
CA LEU A 48 41.93 -16.44 -27.02
C LEU A 48 41.15 -15.15 -26.75
N CYS A 49 40.28 -15.13 -25.75
CA CYS A 49 39.58 -13.92 -25.32
C CYS A 49 40.53 -12.83 -24.81
N VAL A 50 41.53 -13.19 -24.03
CA VAL A 50 42.56 -12.25 -23.53
C VAL A 50 43.42 -11.69 -24.68
N LEU A 51 43.78 -12.52 -25.67
CA LEU A 51 44.53 -12.08 -26.86
C LEU A 51 43.68 -11.19 -27.79
N VAL A 52 42.39 -11.47 -27.94
CA VAL A 52 41.48 -10.63 -28.73
C VAL A 52 41.22 -9.29 -28.04
N VAL A 53 40.95 -9.28 -26.73
CA VAL A 53 40.79 -8.05 -25.94
C VAL A 53 42.06 -7.24 -25.92
N GLY A 54 43.23 -7.87 -25.76
CA GLY A 54 44.55 -7.24 -25.84
C GLY A 54 44.83 -6.66 -27.24
N GLY A 55 44.51 -7.42 -28.30
CA GLY A 55 44.65 -6.97 -29.70
C GLY A 55 43.75 -5.79 -30.05
N VAL A 56 42.49 -5.80 -29.60
CA VAL A 56 41.57 -4.67 -29.76
C VAL A 56 42.04 -3.44 -28.98
N PHE A 57 42.59 -3.63 -27.79
CA PHE A 57 43.16 -2.55 -26.96
C PHE A 57 44.40 -1.92 -27.62
N LEU A 58 45.30 -2.73 -28.17
CA LEU A 58 46.49 -2.26 -28.90
C LEU A 58 46.11 -1.58 -30.23
N TYR A 59 45.06 -2.08 -30.93
CA TYR A 59 44.57 -1.48 -32.16
C TYR A 59 43.95 -0.08 -31.90
N PHE A 60 43.16 0.08 -30.84
CA PHE A 60 42.60 1.38 -30.45
C PHE A 60 43.67 2.37 -29.96
N ASN A 61 44.69 1.91 -29.26
CA ASN A 61 45.80 2.78 -28.85
C ASN A 61 46.69 3.27 -30.04
N LYS A 62 46.75 2.51 -31.12
CA LYS A 62 47.52 2.90 -32.33
C LYS A 62 46.79 3.93 -33.22
N PHE A 63 45.46 4.04 -33.09
CA PHE A 63 44.63 4.96 -33.87
C PHE A 63 44.30 6.29 -33.17
N ASN A 64 44.37 6.35 -31.86
CA ASN A 64 44.16 7.59 -31.08
C ASN A 64 45.51 8.03 -30.46
N GLY A 65 46.25 8.83 -31.21
CA GLY A 65 47.49 9.45 -30.78
C GLY A 65 47.36 10.51 -29.68
N ASN A 66 46.54 10.27 -28.67
CA ASN A 66 46.47 11.08 -27.46
C ASN A 66 46.80 10.23 -26.22
N ASN A 67 47.88 10.61 -25.56
CA ASN A 67 48.29 10.13 -24.26
C ASN A 67 47.19 10.27 -23.21
N TYR A 68 46.30 9.30 -23.13
CA TYR A 68 45.47 9.12 -21.92
C TYR A 68 46.36 8.57 -20.82
N LYS A 69 46.76 9.44 -19.93
CA LYS A 69 47.60 9.11 -18.77
C LYS A 69 46.86 8.02 -17.95
N ILE A 70 47.59 6.93 -17.67
CA ILE A 70 47.21 5.86 -16.73
C ILE A 70 46.77 6.43 -15.37
N ASN A 71 47.22 7.62 -15.00
CA ASN A 71 46.76 8.37 -13.83
C ASN A 71 45.23 8.60 -13.77
N ASN A 72 44.52 8.81 -14.92
CA ASN A 72 43.06 9.01 -14.88
C ASN A 72 42.30 7.71 -14.59
N ILE A 73 42.88 6.53 -14.89
CA ILE A 73 42.31 5.23 -14.53
C ILE A 73 42.54 4.93 -13.06
N LEU A 74 43.71 5.30 -12.51
CA LEU A 74 43.99 5.21 -11.08
C LEU A 74 43.14 6.25 -10.27
N GLU A 75 42.94 7.45 -10.78
CA GLU A 75 42.07 8.44 -10.15
C GLU A 75 40.59 8.02 -10.22
N ALA A 76 40.13 7.44 -11.34
CA ALA A 76 38.81 6.87 -11.45
C ALA A 76 38.63 5.61 -10.55
N LYS A 77 39.68 4.80 -10.40
CA LYS A 77 39.69 3.69 -9.46
C LYS A 77 39.73 4.15 -8.01
N ASN A 78 40.53 5.18 -7.71
CA ASN A 78 40.58 5.80 -6.37
C ASN A 78 39.32 6.62 -6.06
N SER A 79 38.60 7.14 -7.06
CA SER A 79 37.26 7.79 -6.87
C SER A 79 36.12 6.77 -6.71
N LEU A 80 36.27 5.55 -7.24
CA LEU A 80 35.39 4.42 -7.02
C LEU A 80 35.69 3.69 -5.69
N GLU A 81 36.91 3.83 -5.14
CA GLU A 81 37.31 3.27 -3.84
C GLU A 81 37.22 4.28 -2.68
N LYS A 82 36.94 5.55 -2.92
CA LYS A 82 36.40 6.44 -1.89
C LYS A 82 34.90 6.10 -1.68
N GLN A 83 34.65 5.00 -0.98
CA GLN A 83 33.44 4.93 -0.19
C GLN A 83 33.48 6.15 0.73
N ASP A 84 32.56 7.11 0.55
CA ASP A 84 32.40 8.19 1.50
C ASP A 84 32.10 7.51 2.85
N ILE A 85 33.11 7.52 3.74
CA ILE A 85 32.97 7.01 5.10
C ILE A 85 31.92 7.92 5.75
N LEU A 86 30.80 7.33 6.16
CA LEU A 86 29.73 8.07 6.82
C LEU A 86 30.27 8.72 8.10
N SER A 87 29.87 9.94 8.36
CA SER A 87 30.07 10.54 9.67
C SER A 87 29.28 9.74 10.73
N ASP A 88 29.68 9.84 11.99
CA ASP A 88 28.99 9.15 13.09
C ASP A 88 27.50 9.51 13.17
N ASP A 89 27.13 10.74 12.81
CA ASP A 89 25.74 11.19 12.83
C ASP A 89 24.93 10.64 11.64
N GLU A 90 25.50 10.58 10.45
CA GLU A 90 24.89 9.93 9.29
C GLU A 90 24.72 8.42 9.53
N LEU A 91 25.74 7.75 10.07
CA LEU A 91 25.68 6.34 10.44
C LEU A 91 24.58 6.06 11.48
N LYS A 92 24.45 6.92 12.52
CA LYS A 92 23.37 6.81 13.51
C LYS A 92 22.00 7.02 12.90
N GLU A 93 21.87 7.90 11.90
CA GLU A 93 20.63 8.12 11.19
C GLU A 93 20.25 6.90 10.32
N GLU A 94 21.18 6.35 9.54
CA GLU A 94 20.96 5.12 8.78
C GLU A 94 20.55 3.96 9.69
N ILE A 95 21.24 3.77 10.82
CA ILE A 95 20.91 2.75 11.82
C ILE A 95 19.54 2.99 12.43
N GLY A 96 19.20 4.24 12.74
CA GLY A 96 17.87 4.60 13.25
C GLY A 96 16.76 4.11 12.33
N GLN A 97 16.91 4.29 11.02
CA GLN A 97 15.95 3.82 10.04
C GLN A 97 15.81 2.29 9.98
N MET A 98 16.78 1.54 10.46
CA MET A 98 16.71 0.08 10.59
C MET A 98 15.98 -0.40 11.85
N ILE A 99 15.46 0.49 12.69
CA ILE A 99 14.78 0.14 13.94
C ILE A 99 13.28 0.40 13.81
N MET A 100 12.47 -0.62 14.11
CA MET A 100 11.03 -0.48 14.33
C MET A 100 10.74 -0.77 15.81
N THR A 101 10.04 0.16 16.48
CA THR A 101 9.87 0.08 17.93
C THR A 101 8.45 0.44 18.36
N GLY A 102 8.09 0.07 19.60
CA GLY A 102 6.87 0.52 20.26
C GLY A 102 7.18 1.51 21.38
N PHE A 103 6.18 2.28 21.75
CA PHE A 103 6.24 3.20 22.87
C PHE A 103 4.96 3.12 23.71
N ARG A 104 4.96 3.74 24.91
CA ARG A 104 3.80 3.82 25.78
C ARG A 104 3.22 5.23 25.75
N GLY A 105 1.90 5.35 25.67
CA GLY A 105 1.16 6.61 25.69
C GLY A 105 0.20 6.77 24.52
N THR A 106 -0.88 7.51 24.78
CA THR A 106 -1.97 7.77 23.82
C THR A 106 -1.86 9.14 23.15
N GLU A 107 -0.86 9.93 23.54
CA GLU A 107 -0.54 11.24 22.98
C GLU A 107 0.96 11.47 23.00
N ILE A 108 1.44 12.40 22.19
CA ILE A 108 2.85 12.84 22.16
C ILE A 108 2.92 14.34 22.41
N SER A 109 3.78 14.71 23.37
CA SER A 109 4.18 16.09 23.63
C SER A 109 5.70 16.17 23.71
N GLU A 110 6.28 17.36 23.63
CA GLU A 110 7.73 17.59 23.66
C GLU A 110 8.41 17.06 24.95
N ASN A 111 7.64 16.85 26.02
CA ASN A 111 8.14 16.29 27.26
C ASN A 111 8.00 14.76 27.36
N SER A 112 7.29 14.12 26.42
CA SER A 112 7.04 12.67 26.45
C SER A 112 8.27 11.86 26.07
N ASP A 113 8.39 10.63 26.62
CA ASP A 113 9.46 9.69 26.24
C ASP A 113 9.38 9.31 24.77
N ALA A 114 8.18 9.22 24.20
CA ALA A 114 7.96 8.95 22.78
C ALA A 114 8.55 10.07 21.90
N TYR A 115 8.37 11.34 22.26
CA TYR A 115 8.98 12.46 21.54
C TYR A 115 10.52 12.38 21.55
N LYS A 116 11.12 12.14 22.74
CA LYS A 116 12.57 11.99 22.86
C LYS A 116 13.08 10.82 22.02
N MET A 117 12.41 9.67 22.09
CA MET A 117 12.75 8.50 21.28
C MET A 117 12.73 8.83 19.79
N ILE A 118 11.68 9.50 19.28
CA ILE A 118 11.59 9.90 17.88
C ILE A 118 12.73 10.84 17.48
N LYS A 119 13.05 11.84 18.31
CA LYS A 119 14.10 12.82 18.02
C LYS A 119 15.50 12.25 18.10
N ASP A 120 15.79 11.46 19.14
CA ASP A 120 17.14 10.99 19.45
C ASP A 120 17.53 9.78 18.60
N VAL A 121 16.56 8.86 18.35
CA VAL A 121 16.83 7.61 17.62
C VAL A 121 16.56 7.77 16.13
N LYS A 122 15.59 8.59 15.72
CA LYS A 122 15.09 8.72 14.35
C LYS A 122 14.71 7.34 13.76
N PRO A 123 13.81 6.57 14.43
CA PRO A 123 13.51 5.19 14.03
C PRO A 123 12.92 5.12 12.61
N GLY A 124 13.07 3.98 11.96
CA GLY A 124 12.45 3.71 10.66
C GLY A 124 10.94 3.56 10.75
N GLY A 125 10.44 3.08 11.90
CA GLY A 125 9.00 2.92 12.14
C GLY A 125 8.63 2.74 13.60
N VAL A 126 7.33 2.85 13.86
CA VAL A 126 6.70 2.55 15.15
C VAL A 126 5.51 1.62 14.94
N VAL A 127 5.23 0.77 15.96
CA VAL A 127 4.08 -0.12 15.99
C VAL A 127 3.14 0.31 17.11
N LEU A 128 1.86 0.48 16.80
CA LEU A 128 0.84 0.87 17.76
C LEU A 128 0.03 -0.33 18.25
N PHE A 129 -0.27 -0.33 19.56
CA PHE A 129 -1.01 -1.38 20.24
C PHE A 129 -2.21 -0.81 20.99
N ASP A 130 -3.25 -1.61 21.13
CA ASP A 130 -4.38 -1.32 22.00
C ASP A 130 -4.09 -1.66 23.47
N TYR A 131 -3.30 -2.71 23.72
CA TYR A 131 -3.05 -3.29 25.04
C TYR A 131 -1.58 -3.19 25.45
N ASP A 132 -1.33 -2.81 26.70
CA ASP A 132 0.01 -2.73 27.31
C ASP A 132 0.30 -4.01 28.10
N VAL A 133 1.04 -4.93 27.48
CA VAL A 133 1.39 -6.24 28.09
C VAL A 133 2.18 -6.07 29.38
N PRO A 134 3.21 -5.20 29.48
CA PRO A 134 4.00 -5.05 30.71
C PRO A 134 3.20 -4.63 31.93
N SER A 135 2.14 -3.82 31.76
CA SER A 135 1.31 -3.36 32.88
C SER A 135 -0.01 -4.10 32.99
N ASN A 136 -0.29 -5.04 32.05
CA ASN A 136 -1.55 -5.77 31.94
C ASN A 136 -2.77 -4.81 31.91
N ASN A 137 -2.69 -3.70 31.14
CA ASN A 137 -3.69 -2.64 31.17
C ASN A 137 -4.01 -2.08 29.78
N PHE A 138 -5.12 -1.35 29.73
CA PHE A 138 -5.59 -0.57 28.58
C PHE A 138 -5.65 0.92 28.95
N PRO A 139 -5.50 1.82 27.94
CA PRO A 139 -4.96 1.60 26.61
C PRO A 139 -3.43 1.69 26.61
N ARG A 140 -2.76 1.13 25.57
CA ARG A 140 -1.36 1.47 25.32
C ARG A 140 -1.23 2.68 24.40
N ASN A 141 -1.72 2.58 23.16
CA ASN A 141 -1.68 3.65 22.16
C ASN A 141 -3.05 3.94 21.55
N ILE A 142 -3.86 2.89 21.34
CA ILE A 142 -5.11 2.95 20.58
C ILE A 142 -6.29 3.01 21.54
N VAL A 143 -7.10 4.08 21.45
CA VAL A 143 -8.29 4.31 22.30
C VAL A 143 -9.57 4.33 21.45
N ASN A 144 -9.58 5.13 20.38
CA ASN A 144 -10.66 5.27 19.42
C ASN A 144 -10.12 5.90 18.13
N TYR A 145 -10.97 6.04 17.11
CA TYR A 145 -10.60 6.56 15.80
C TYR A 145 -9.93 7.94 15.88
N GLU A 146 -10.57 8.92 16.49
CA GLU A 146 -10.10 10.32 16.53
C GLU A 146 -8.77 10.48 17.29
N GLN A 147 -8.66 9.81 18.46
CA GLN A 147 -7.44 9.85 19.24
C GLN A 147 -6.29 9.18 18.48
N THR A 148 -6.54 8.00 17.86
CA THR A 148 -5.52 7.27 17.12
C THR A 148 -5.04 8.07 15.90
N LYS A 149 -5.95 8.66 15.14
CA LYS A 149 -5.65 9.56 14.02
C LYS A 149 -4.77 10.74 14.44
N LYS A 150 -5.15 11.40 15.55
CA LYS A 150 -4.36 12.50 16.11
C LYS A 150 -2.97 12.04 16.53
N LEU A 151 -2.85 10.92 17.24
CA LEU A 151 -1.57 10.35 17.67
C LEU A 151 -0.65 10.10 16.47
N ILE A 152 -1.16 9.47 15.39
CA ILE A 152 -0.38 9.19 14.18
C ILE A 152 0.07 10.48 13.50
N SER A 153 -0.80 11.49 13.43
CA SER A 153 -0.46 12.81 12.90
C SER A 153 0.67 13.47 13.69
N ASP A 154 0.60 13.41 15.04
CA ASP A 154 1.62 13.99 15.92
C ASP A 154 2.96 13.22 15.80
N ILE A 155 2.93 11.88 15.69
CA ILE A 155 4.12 11.04 15.42
C ILE A 155 4.84 11.53 14.15
N GLN A 156 4.13 11.67 13.05
CA GLN A 156 4.72 12.11 11.79
C GLN A 156 5.22 13.55 11.85
N LYS A 157 4.47 14.45 12.49
CA LYS A 157 4.85 15.86 12.68
C LYS A 157 6.19 16.04 13.42
N TYR A 158 6.45 15.20 14.42
CA TYR A 158 7.67 15.29 15.21
C TYR A 158 8.85 14.52 14.61
N SER A 159 8.61 13.72 13.59
CA SER A 159 9.66 12.94 12.93
C SER A 159 10.43 13.78 11.90
N ALA A 160 11.75 13.66 11.89
CA ALA A 160 12.60 14.29 10.86
C ALA A 160 12.49 13.57 9.52
N THR A 161 12.42 12.22 9.56
CA THR A 161 12.20 11.35 8.40
C THR A 161 10.86 10.62 8.60
N PRO A 162 9.95 10.61 7.62
CA PRO A 162 8.67 9.93 7.76
C PRO A 162 8.81 8.50 8.24
N LEU A 163 8.00 8.14 9.24
CA LEU A 163 8.01 6.83 9.86
C LEU A 163 7.07 5.86 9.13
N PHE A 164 7.43 4.58 9.11
CA PHE A 164 6.40 3.56 9.06
C PHE A 164 5.59 3.63 10.35
N VAL A 165 4.28 3.84 10.27
CA VAL A 165 3.36 3.69 11.38
C VAL A 165 2.57 2.44 11.14
N ALA A 166 2.88 1.40 11.92
CA ALA A 166 2.41 0.04 11.69
C ALA A 166 1.42 -0.40 12.78
N VAL A 167 0.57 -1.37 12.41
CA VAL A 167 -0.37 -2.03 13.30
C VAL A 167 -0.54 -3.50 12.90
N ASP A 168 -0.89 -4.37 13.86
CA ASP A 168 -1.42 -5.71 13.58
C ASP A 168 -2.93 -5.63 13.36
N ALA A 169 -3.35 -5.58 12.12
CA ALA A 169 -4.74 -5.62 11.71
C ALA A 169 -4.94 -6.77 10.70
N GLU A 170 -4.88 -8.02 11.22
CA GLU A 170 -5.12 -9.25 10.44
C GLU A 170 -6.62 -9.52 10.26
N GLY A 171 -7.42 -9.02 11.20
CA GLY A 171 -8.81 -9.39 11.40
C GLY A 171 -8.99 -10.49 12.45
N GLY A 172 -10.27 -10.76 12.82
CA GLY A 172 -10.58 -11.78 13.80
C GLY A 172 -9.92 -11.57 15.16
N ASN A 173 -9.18 -12.59 15.64
CA ASN A 173 -8.55 -12.57 16.96
C ASN A 173 -7.33 -11.66 17.07
N VAL A 174 -6.61 -11.44 15.95
CA VAL A 174 -5.43 -10.56 15.91
C VAL A 174 -5.75 -9.28 15.13
N ASN A 175 -6.42 -8.39 15.82
CA ASN A 175 -6.74 -7.07 15.34
C ASN A 175 -6.64 -6.06 16.50
N ARG A 176 -5.77 -5.05 16.37
CA ARG A 176 -5.63 -3.98 17.38
C ARG A 176 -6.71 -2.93 17.23
N LEU A 177 -7.32 -2.82 16.03
CA LEU A 177 -8.45 -1.94 15.74
C LEU A 177 -9.76 -2.69 16.02
N LYS A 178 -10.18 -2.70 17.29
CA LYS A 178 -11.33 -3.49 17.73
C LYS A 178 -12.64 -2.72 17.60
N GLN A 179 -13.70 -3.39 17.17
CA GLN A 179 -15.04 -2.80 17.05
C GLN A 179 -15.52 -2.11 18.33
N LYS A 180 -15.21 -2.65 19.51
CA LYS A 180 -15.55 -2.03 20.81
C LYS A 180 -14.95 -0.64 21.03
N TYR A 181 -13.95 -0.25 20.24
CA TYR A 181 -13.33 1.09 20.22
C TYR A 181 -13.82 1.96 19.07
N GLY A 182 -14.83 1.52 18.32
CA GLY A 182 -15.42 2.25 17.20
C GLY A 182 -14.73 2.04 15.85
N PHE A 183 -13.92 0.99 15.71
CA PHE A 183 -13.32 0.59 14.44
C PHE A 183 -14.17 -0.45 13.70
N LEU A 184 -13.89 -0.66 12.41
CA LEU A 184 -14.61 -1.64 11.61
C LEU A 184 -14.37 -3.07 12.10
N PRO A 185 -15.41 -3.92 12.09
CA PRO A 185 -15.25 -5.33 12.36
C PRO A 185 -14.68 -6.05 11.14
N ILE A 186 -13.42 -6.43 11.18
CA ILE A 186 -12.78 -7.23 10.12
C ILE A 186 -12.79 -8.69 10.54
N VAL A 187 -13.30 -9.57 9.65
CA VAL A 187 -13.34 -11.02 9.92
C VAL A 187 -11.95 -11.66 9.88
N SER A 188 -11.79 -12.86 10.45
CA SER A 188 -10.52 -13.58 10.45
C SER A 188 -10.11 -14.01 9.02
N GLU A 189 -8.80 -14.17 8.80
CA GLU A 189 -8.27 -14.69 7.53
C GLU A 189 -8.81 -16.08 7.20
N GLU A 190 -9.04 -16.94 8.22
CA GLU A 190 -9.72 -18.22 8.04
C GLU A 190 -11.12 -18.06 7.43
N LYS A 191 -11.91 -17.11 7.94
CA LYS A 191 -13.25 -16.84 7.40
C LYS A 191 -13.19 -16.26 5.98
N MET A 192 -12.23 -15.38 5.70
CA MET A 192 -11.96 -14.92 4.33
C MET A 192 -11.62 -16.11 3.41
N GLY A 193 -10.74 -17.01 3.85
CA GLY A 193 -10.28 -18.17 3.08
C GLY A 193 -11.36 -19.24 2.84
N GLN A 194 -12.46 -19.25 3.59
CA GLN A 194 -13.62 -20.11 3.34
C GLN A 194 -14.38 -19.71 2.09
N ASP A 195 -14.37 -18.44 1.71
CA ASP A 195 -15.00 -17.94 0.50
C ASP A 195 -14.06 -18.10 -0.72
N LYS A 196 -14.35 -19.11 -1.54
CA LYS A 196 -13.57 -19.42 -2.74
C LYS A 196 -13.84 -18.47 -3.91
N THR A 197 -14.85 -17.60 -3.79
CA THR A 197 -15.13 -16.54 -4.77
C THR A 197 -14.22 -15.31 -4.58
N LEU A 198 -13.49 -15.24 -3.47
CA LEU A 198 -12.60 -14.14 -3.06
C LEU A 198 -13.34 -12.83 -2.69
N GLN A 199 -14.67 -12.79 -2.76
CA GLN A 199 -15.45 -11.58 -2.50
C GLN A 199 -15.32 -11.11 -1.05
N THR A 200 -15.32 -12.05 -0.09
CA THR A 200 -15.15 -11.71 1.32
C THR A 200 -13.77 -11.07 1.56
N THR A 201 -12.69 -11.66 1.02
CA THR A 201 -11.36 -11.08 1.17
C THR A 201 -11.25 -9.71 0.49
N TYR A 202 -11.82 -9.57 -0.71
CA TYR A 202 -11.84 -8.30 -1.42
C TYR A 202 -12.53 -7.21 -0.58
N LYS A 203 -13.74 -7.49 -0.10
CA LYS A 203 -14.52 -6.55 0.73
C LYS A 203 -13.76 -6.15 2.01
N GLU A 204 -13.40 -7.15 2.81
CA GLU A 204 -12.78 -6.92 4.13
C GLU A 204 -11.44 -6.20 4.02
N SER A 205 -10.60 -6.56 3.03
CA SER A 205 -9.31 -5.88 2.83
C SER A 205 -9.44 -4.47 2.23
N THR A 206 -10.46 -4.21 1.41
CA THR A 206 -10.77 -2.85 0.92
C THR A 206 -11.23 -1.95 2.07
N GLU A 207 -12.16 -2.43 2.91
CA GLU A 207 -12.64 -1.68 4.07
C GLU A 207 -11.49 -1.40 5.07
N LEU A 208 -10.65 -2.41 5.31
CA LEU A 208 -9.47 -2.26 6.16
C LEU A 208 -8.47 -1.23 5.60
N ALA A 209 -8.19 -1.28 4.30
CA ALA A 209 -7.26 -0.34 3.66
C ALA A 209 -7.73 1.11 3.81
N VAL A 210 -9.02 1.36 3.57
CA VAL A 210 -9.66 2.68 3.74
C VAL A 210 -9.57 3.14 5.20
N GLU A 211 -9.85 2.26 6.18
CA GLU A 211 -9.75 2.61 7.60
C GLU A 211 -8.31 2.93 8.02
N LEU A 212 -7.35 2.08 7.66
CA LEU A 212 -5.93 2.30 7.95
C LEU A 212 -5.43 3.63 7.35
N ARG A 213 -5.79 3.86 6.09
CA ARG A 213 -5.42 5.09 5.39
C ARG A 213 -6.03 6.32 6.06
N GLY A 214 -7.33 6.28 6.39
CA GLY A 214 -8.06 7.37 7.06
C GLY A 214 -7.48 7.72 8.44
N LEU A 215 -6.96 6.73 9.17
CA LEU A 215 -6.25 6.90 10.44
C LEU A 215 -4.83 7.46 10.28
N GLY A 216 -4.20 7.27 9.10
CA GLY A 216 -2.82 7.65 8.82
C GLY A 216 -1.81 6.52 9.00
N PHE A 217 -2.22 5.28 9.24
CA PHE A 217 -1.34 4.12 9.14
C PHE A 217 -0.83 3.99 7.69
N ASN A 218 0.41 3.58 7.54
CA ASN A 218 1.04 3.36 6.23
C ASN A 218 1.71 1.98 6.12
N MET A 219 1.56 1.14 7.15
CA MET A 219 2.02 -0.25 7.16
C MET A 219 1.06 -1.10 7.99
N ASN A 220 0.69 -2.27 7.45
CA ASN A 220 -0.02 -3.31 8.18
C ASN A 220 0.86 -4.56 8.30
N LEU A 221 1.04 -5.05 9.53
CA LEU A 221 1.76 -6.30 9.79
C LEU A 221 0.83 -7.51 9.48
N ALA A 222 0.34 -7.56 8.26
CA ALA A 222 -0.55 -8.56 7.66
C ALA A 222 -0.37 -8.52 6.12
N PRO A 223 -0.77 -9.58 5.39
CA PRO A 223 -1.51 -10.77 5.84
C PRO A 223 -0.60 -11.85 6.42
N VAL A 224 -1.21 -12.80 7.13
CA VAL A 224 -0.58 -14.06 7.52
C VAL A 224 -0.66 -15.03 6.33
N VAL A 225 0.49 -15.37 5.76
CA VAL A 225 0.58 -16.29 4.62
C VAL A 225 1.03 -17.68 5.03
N ASP A 226 1.02 -17.96 6.34
CA ASP A 226 1.28 -19.29 6.88
C ASP A 226 0.20 -20.27 6.40
N VAL A 227 0.62 -21.42 5.89
CA VAL A 227 -0.29 -22.47 5.43
C VAL A 227 -0.76 -23.29 6.64
N ASN A 228 -2.06 -23.45 6.87
CA ASN A 228 -2.62 -24.15 8.02
C ASN A 228 -2.37 -25.68 7.95
N ILE A 229 -1.09 -26.10 8.02
CA ILE A 229 -0.66 -27.50 8.00
C ILE A 229 -1.12 -28.20 9.29
N ASN A 230 -1.02 -27.49 10.42
CA ASN A 230 -1.46 -27.97 11.72
C ASN A 230 -2.63 -27.10 12.25
N PRO A 231 -3.89 -27.53 12.11
CA PRO A 231 -5.04 -26.78 12.63
C PRO A 231 -5.02 -26.57 14.15
N LYS A 232 -4.21 -27.36 14.88
CA LYS A 232 -4.02 -27.22 16.35
C LYS A 232 -2.84 -26.30 16.70
N ASN A 233 -2.18 -25.71 15.71
CA ASN A 233 -1.12 -24.74 15.95
C ASN A 233 -1.66 -23.61 16.85
N PRO A 234 -1.04 -23.37 18.03
CA PRO A 234 -1.61 -22.48 19.05
C PRO A 234 -1.72 -21.02 18.62
N ILE A 235 -0.88 -20.59 17.68
CA ILE A 235 -0.81 -19.17 17.26
C ILE A 235 -1.23 -18.93 15.81
N ILE A 236 -1.47 -19.95 15.00
CA ILE A 236 -1.97 -19.82 13.63
C ILE A 236 -3.34 -20.48 13.50
N GLY A 237 -3.39 -21.82 13.44
CA GLY A 237 -4.63 -22.57 13.18
C GLY A 237 -5.69 -22.38 14.26
N ALA A 238 -5.34 -22.53 15.53
CA ALA A 238 -6.27 -22.38 16.65
C ALA A 238 -6.86 -20.96 16.80
N LEU A 239 -6.19 -19.94 16.24
CA LEU A 239 -6.63 -18.55 16.26
C LEU A 239 -7.30 -18.11 14.96
N GLY A 240 -7.41 -18.99 13.96
CA GLY A 240 -8.01 -18.68 12.66
C GLY A 240 -7.24 -17.64 11.85
N ARG A 241 -5.91 -17.60 11.99
CA ARG A 241 -5.05 -16.61 11.33
C ARG A 241 -4.59 -17.01 9.93
N SER A 242 -4.88 -18.20 9.45
CA SER A 242 -4.49 -18.65 8.10
C SER A 242 -5.69 -18.76 7.20
N PHE A 243 -5.55 -18.31 5.94
CA PHE A 243 -6.60 -18.41 4.93
C PHE A 243 -6.96 -19.86 4.57
N SER A 244 -6.01 -20.80 4.59
CA SER A 244 -6.26 -22.19 4.16
C SER A 244 -5.14 -23.15 4.54
N SER A 245 -5.46 -24.46 4.49
CA SER A 245 -4.46 -25.53 4.47
C SER A 245 -3.88 -25.81 3.07
N ASP A 246 -4.41 -25.19 2.03
CA ASP A 246 -3.88 -25.24 0.65
C ASP A 246 -3.05 -23.98 0.38
N ALA A 247 -1.74 -24.15 0.16
CA ALA A 247 -0.81 -23.06 -0.12
C ALA A 247 -1.15 -22.23 -1.37
N LYS A 248 -1.83 -22.82 -2.36
CA LYS A 248 -2.30 -22.09 -3.55
C LYS A 248 -3.48 -21.19 -3.19
N GLU A 249 -4.36 -21.66 -2.33
CA GLU A 249 -5.49 -20.86 -1.85
C GLU A 249 -4.99 -19.71 -0.97
N VAL A 250 -4.06 -19.97 -0.04
CA VAL A 250 -3.40 -18.91 0.73
C VAL A 250 -2.81 -17.84 -0.20
N SER A 251 -2.13 -18.28 -1.28
CA SER A 251 -1.54 -17.34 -2.26
C SER A 251 -2.58 -16.47 -2.95
N LYS A 252 -3.77 -17.02 -3.30
CA LYS A 252 -4.85 -16.27 -3.97
C LYS A 252 -5.49 -15.25 -3.06
N GLN A 253 -5.84 -15.65 -1.85
CA GLN A 253 -6.46 -14.78 -0.85
C GLN A 253 -5.50 -13.65 -0.45
N ALA A 254 -4.25 -14.00 -0.11
CA ALA A 254 -3.21 -13.04 0.23
C ALA A 254 -2.91 -12.06 -0.91
N LYS A 255 -3.00 -12.51 -2.19
CA LYS A 255 -2.85 -11.64 -3.35
C LYS A 255 -3.86 -10.49 -3.31
N ILE A 256 -5.14 -10.79 -3.18
CA ILE A 256 -6.21 -9.78 -3.13
C ILE A 256 -6.02 -8.86 -1.92
N PHE A 257 -5.74 -9.44 -0.75
CA PHE A 257 -5.53 -8.68 0.48
C PHE A 257 -4.38 -7.67 0.33
N ILE A 258 -3.25 -8.08 -0.25
CA ILE A 258 -2.08 -7.21 -0.47
C ILE A 258 -2.36 -6.16 -1.54
N GLU A 259 -3.03 -6.52 -2.65
CA GLU A 259 -3.37 -5.59 -3.72
C GLU A 259 -4.21 -4.42 -3.19
N ASN A 260 -5.28 -4.71 -2.45
CA ASN A 260 -6.16 -3.68 -1.90
C ASN A 260 -5.43 -2.75 -0.91
N LEU A 261 -4.58 -3.29 -0.02
CA LEU A 261 -3.77 -2.46 0.86
C LEU A 261 -2.79 -1.56 0.09
N GLN A 262 -2.11 -2.11 -0.93
CA GLN A 262 -1.12 -1.37 -1.71
C GLN A 262 -1.75 -0.30 -2.61
N GLU A 263 -2.99 -0.50 -3.07
CA GLU A 263 -3.77 0.51 -3.81
C GLU A 263 -4.02 1.78 -2.97
N ASP A 264 -4.13 1.62 -1.65
CA ASP A 264 -4.26 2.72 -0.69
C ASP A 264 -2.94 3.16 -0.04
N ASP A 265 -1.80 2.89 -0.68
CA ASP A 265 -0.46 3.24 -0.21
C ASP A 265 -0.11 2.62 1.19
N ILE A 266 -0.70 1.49 1.57
CA ILE A 266 -0.38 0.74 2.78
C ILE A 266 0.60 -0.37 2.47
N VAL A 267 1.75 -0.38 3.13
CA VAL A 267 2.72 -1.48 3.04
C VAL A 267 2.14 -2.71 3.72
N ALA A 268 1.83 -3.75 2.95
CA ALA A 268 1.46 -5.06 3.48
C ALA A 268 2.73 -5.87 3.80
N VAL A 269 2.78 -6.48 4.99
CA VAL A 269 3.91 -7.31 5.46
C VAL A 269 3.48 -8.75 5.54
N ALA A 270 3.91 -9.58 4.58
CA ALA A 270 3.62 -11.01 4.59
C ALA A 270 4.40 -11.73 5.71
N LYS A 271 3.70 -12.55 6.52
CA LYS A 271 4.27 -13.21 7.70
C LYS A 271 3.75 -14.63 7.90
N HIS A 272 4.49 -15.48 8.57
CA HIS A 272 5.82 -15.37 9.20
C HIS A 272 6.81 -16.26 8.46
N PHE A 273 7.69 -15.65 7.65
CA PHE A 273 8.65 -16.43 6.85
C PHE A 273 9.57 -17.30 7.74
N PRO A 274 9.86 -18.54 7.35
CA PRO A 274 9.57 -19.24 6.08
C PRO A 274 8.24 -20.00 6.04
N GLY A 275 7.36 -19.81 7.00
CA GLY A 275 6.10 -20.50 7.25
C GLY A 275 6.08 -21.12 8.65
N GLN A 276 5.06 -20.76 9.43
CA GLN A 276 4.88 -21.21 10.82
C GLN A 276 3.63 -22.05 11.00
N GLY A 277 2.91 -22.37 9.91
CA GLY A 277 1.63 -23.07 9.99
C GLY A 277 1.73 -24.53 10.44
N SER A 278 2.92 -25.16 10.29
CA SER A 278 3.20 -26.53 10.75
C SER A 278 3.67 -26.63 12.20
N ALA A 279 3.88 -25.51 12.91
CA ALA A 279 4.38 -25.51 14.28
C ALA A 279 3.41 -26.13 15.25
N THR A 280 3.93 -26.69 16.35
CA THR A 280 3.19 -27.29 17.45
C THR A 280 3.27 -26.49 18.74
N GLU A 281 4.14 -25.47 18.78
CA GLU A 281 4.48 -24.68 19.94
C GLU A 281 4.34 -23.17 19.61
N ASP A 282 4.29 -22.35 20.68
CA ASP A 282 4.21 -20.89 20.60
C ASP A 282 5.60 -20.25 20.75
N SER A 283 5.99 -19.44 19.78
CA SER A 283 7.25 -18.69 19.81
C SER A 283 7.30 -17.58 20.88
N HIS A 284 6.14 -17.17 21.42
CA HIS A 284 6.10 -16.25 22.56
C HIS A 284 6.53 -16.92 23.87
N ASP A 285 6.38 -18.25 23.99
CA ASP A 285 6.71 -19.01 25.20
C ASP A 285 8.15 -19.55 25.18
N GLY A 286 8.71 -19.77 24.00
CA GLY A 286 10.04 -20.35 23.84
C GLY A 286 10.44 -20.65 22.41
N GLN A 287 11.45 -21.50 22.29
CA GLN A 287 11.98 -21.92 21.01
C GLN A 287 11.00 -22.89 20.31
N VAL A 288 10.69 -22.62 19.06
CA VAL A 288 9.82 -23.46 18.22
C VAL A 288 10.65 -24.20 17.19
N ASP A 289 10.62 -25.53 17.22
CA ASP A 289 11.37 -26.42 16.31
C ASP A 289 10.40 -27.12 15.34
N ILE A 290 10.41 -26.70 14.09
CA ILE A 290 9.58 -27.26 13.01
C ILE A 290 10.33 -28.26 12.13
N THR A 291 11.48 -28.76 12.56
CA THR A 291 12.36 -29.64 11.75
C THR A 291 11.62 -30.86 11.18
N ASN A 292 10.70 -31.44 11.95
CA ASN A 292 9.96 -32.66 11.57
C ASN A 292 8.56 -32.39 11.02
N THR A 293 8.04 -31.16 11.17
CA THR A 293 6.66 -30.82 10.79
C THR A 293 6.60 -29.95 9.53
N TYR A 294 7.66 -29.19 9.25
CA TYR A 294 7.76 -28.27 8.12
C TYR A 294 7.50 -28.94 6.79
N LYS A 295 6.75 -28.26 5.95
CA LYS A 295 6.48 -28.63 4.56
C LYS A 295 7.00 -27.58 3.58
N ASN A 296 7.67 -28.01 2.51
CA ASN A 296 8.20 -27.10 1.49
C ASN A 296 7.11 -26.24 0.83
N GLU A 297 5.85 -26.68 0.85
CA GLU A 297 4.72 -25.92 0.34
C GLU A 297 4.44 -24.63 1.14
N GLU A 298 4.94 -24.50 2.38
CA GLU A 298 4.87 -23.28 3.18
C GLU A 298 5.63 -22.09 2.54
N LEU A 299 6.59 -22.37 1.64
CA LEU A 299 7.28 -21.33 0.86
C LEU A 299 6.49 -20.85 -0.37
N LEU A 300 5.47 -21.61 -0.80
CA LEU A 300 4.76 -21.33 -2.04
C LEU A 300 4.04 -19.96 -2.05
N PRO A 301 3.38 -19.51 -0.97
CA PRO A 301 2.79 -18.18 -0.91
C PRO A 301 3.81 -17.07 -1.17
N TYR A 302 4.98 -17.12 -0.55
CA TYR A 302 6.05 -16.13 -0.76
C TYR A 302 6.56 -16.12 -2.20
N GLN A 303 6.76 -17.31 -2.81
CA GLN A 303 7.17 -17.43 -4.21
C GLN A 303 6.13 -16.83 -5.16
N ASN A 304 4.86 -17.17 -4.97
CA ASN A 304 3.75 -16.70 -5.80
C ASN A 304 3.57 -15.18 -5.69
N LEU A 305 3.54 -14.65 -4.48
CA LEU A 305 3.40 -13.21 -4.24
C LEU A 305 4.58 -12.42 -4.82
N ASN A 306 5.81 -12.94 -4.67
CA ASN A 306 7.00 -12.31 -5.23
C ASN A 306 7.00 -12.34 -6.78
N ASN A 307 6.61 -13.47 -7.39
CA ASN A 307 6.52 -13.61 -8.85
C ASN A 307 5.45 -12.67 -9.46
N ASN A 308 4.42 -12.32 -8.70
CA ASN A 308 3.42 -11.32 -9.09
C ASN A 308 3.87 -9.87 -8.77
N GLY A 309 5.07 -9.67 -8.24
CA GLY A 309 5.58 -8.34 -7.90
C GLY A 309 4.91 -7.68 -6.70
N LEU A 310 4.12 -8.42 -5.92
CA LEU A 310 3.35 -7.90 -4.79
C LEU A 310 4.11 -7.90 -3.46
N LEU A 311 5.07 -8.82 -3.31
CA LEU A 311 5.83 -8.94 -2.07
C LEU A 311 6.81 -7.77 -1.92
N LYS A 312 6.53 -6.84 -1.02
CA LYS A 312 7.36 -5.65 -0.78
C LYS A 312 8.07 -5.71 0.58
N ALA A 313 7.44 -6.33 1.57
CA ALA A 313 8.00 -6.54 2.90
C ALA A 313 7.64 -7.94 3.41
N VAL A 314 8.55 -8.56 4.16
CA VAL A 314 8.41 -9.90 4.76
C VAL A 314 8.85 -9.85 6.20
N MET A 315 8.02 -10.35 7.12
CA MET A 315 8.40 -10.57 8.51
C MET A 315 8.88 -12.01 8.70
N VAL A 316 10.00 -12.15 9.41
CA VAL A 316 10.68 -13.44 9.62
C VAL A 316 10.43 -13.97 11.04
N ALA A 317 9.94 -15.21 11.13
CA ALA A 317 9.68 -15.88 12.39
C ALA A 317 10.97 -16.32 13.14
N HIS A 318 10.83 -16.47 14.47
CA HIS A 318 11.89 -17.03 15.35
C HIS A 318 11.81 -18.54 15.47
N ILE A 319 11.75 -19.24 14.33
CA ILE A 319 11.58 -20.71 14.29
C ILE A 319 12.84 -21.42 13.79
N ILE A 320 13.02 -22.63 14.27
CA ILE A 320 14.15 -23.51 13.94
C ILE A 320 13.69 -24.60 12.97
N ASN A 321 14.49 -24.81 11.92
CA ASN A 321 14.44 -25.99 11.08
C ASN A 321 15.87 -26.50 10.84
N LYS A 322 16.28 -27.52 11.60
CA LYS A 322 17.63 -28.08 11.57
C LYS A 322 17.99 -28.77 10.26
N ASN A 323 17.00 -29.08 9.41
CA ASN A 323 17.25 -29.57 8.06
C ASN A 323 17.75 -28.47 7.12
N ILE A 324 17.50 -27.18 7.47
CA ILE A 324 17.89 -25.99 6.70
C ILE A 324 19.10 -25.33 7.37
N ASP A 325 19.00 -24.96 8.63
CA ASP A 325 20.10 -24.43 9.44
C ASP A 325 20.16 -25.15 10.79
N LYS A 326 21.30 -25.79 11.06
CA LYS A 326 21.49 -26.57 12.28
C LYS A 326 21.68 -25.75 13.54
N ASN A 327 22.04 -24.46 13.38
CA ASN A 327 22.57 -23.65 14.46
C ASN A 327 21.63 -22.50 14.87
N TYR A 328 20.86 -21.95 13.92
CA TYR A 328 20.16 -20.69 14.13
C TYR A 328 18.70 -20.73 13.67
N PRO A 329 17.81 -20.02 14.39
CA PRO A 329 16.44 -19.79 13.91
C PRO A 329 16.45 -18.92 12.65
N ALA A 330 15.36 -18.93 11.89
CA ALA A 330 15.27 -18.27 10.60
C ALA A 330 15.69 -16.78 10.64
N THR A 331 15.32 -16.05 11.69
CA THR A 331 15.69 -14.63 11.88
C THR A 331 17.20 -14.40 12.02
N LEU A 332 17.95 -15.37 12.55
CA LEU A 332 19.39 -15.26 12.78
C LEU A 332 20.23 -16.03 11.74
N SER A 333 19.59 -16.58 10.70
CA SER A 333 20.19 -17.50 9.74
C SER A 333 20.37 -16.85 8.37
N ASP A 334 21.61 -16.75 7.91
CA ASP A 334 21.94 -16.37 6.54
C ASP A 334 21.49 -17.42 5.50
N VAL A 335 21.35 -18.68 5.88
CA VAL A 335 20.81 -19.72 5.02
C VAL A 335 19.35 -19.43 4.66
N PHE A 336 18.52 -19.10 5.63
CA PHE A 336 17.12 -18.73 5.37
C PHE A 336 17.02 -17.42 4.60
N LEU A 337 17.76 -16.39 5.02
CA LEU A 337 17.56 -15.05 4.49
C LEU A 337 18.29 -14.83 3.16
N GLN A 338 19.56 -15.26 3.03
CA GLN A 338 20.32 -15.04 1.81
C GLN A 338 20.12 -16.16 0.79
N ASN A 339 20.09 -17.43 1.19
CA ASN A 339 20.02 -18.51 0.21
C ASN A 339 18.57 -18.77 -0.23
N ILE A 340 17.59 -18.87 0.73
CA ILE A 340 16.21 -19.15 0.37
C ILE A 340 15.48 -17.86 -0.04
N LEU A 341 15.39 -16.85 0.83
CA LEU A 341 14.55 -15.68 0.54
C LEU A 341 15.16 -14.80 -0.57
N ARG A 342 16.44 -14.41 -0.45
CA ARG A 342 17.07 -13.54 -1.45
C ARG A 342 17.39 -14.24 -2.77
N LYS A 343 18.04 -15.44 -2.74
CA LYS A 343 18.53 -16.09 -3.97
C LYS A 343 17.48 -17.00 -4.61
N GLN A 344 16.83 -17.91 -3.86
CA GLN A 344 15.88 -18.87 -4.41
C GLN A 344 14.54 -18.21 -4.76
N ILE A 345 13.93 -17.46 -3.83
CA ILE A 345 12.68 -16.72 -4.05
C ILE A 345 12.94 -15.44 -4.86
N ARG A 346 14.18 -14.91 -4.86
CA ARG A 346 14.60 -13.67 -5.53
C ARG A 346 13.89 -12.43 -4.96
N PHE A 347 13.62 -12.44 -3.66
CA PHE A 347 13.00 -11.32 -2.98
C PHE A 347 14.01 -10.17 -2.79
N ASN A 348 13.62 -8.96 -3.23
CA ASN A 348 14.45 -7.76 -3.16
C ASN A 348 13.89 -6.68 -2.23
N GLY A 349 12.71 -6.90 -1.64
CA GLY A 349 12.06 -5.97 -0.71
C GLY A 349 12.71 -5.96 0.69
N VAL A 350 12.03 -5.35 1.64
CA VAL A 350 12.50 -5.19 3.02
C VAL A 350 12.23 -6.44 3.86
N ILE A 351 13.25 -6.94 4.55
CA ILE A 351 13.13 -8.05 5.51
C ILE A 351 13.06 -7.48 6.93
N ILE A 352 11.98 -7.80 7.63
CA ILE A 352 11.67 -7.32 8.98
C ILE A 352 11.78 -8.50 9.94
N SER A 353 12.44 -8.35 11.10
CA SER A 353 12.37 -9.38 12.13
C SER A 353 11.01 -9.38 12.83
N ASP A 354 10.56 -10.51 13.34
CA ASP A 354 9.60 -10.50 14.43
C ASP A 354 10.22 -9.87 15.68
N ASP A 355 9.44 -9.65 16.76
CA ASP A 355 9.93 -8.93 17.94
C ASP A 355 11.13 -9.64 18.60
N MET A 356 12.29 -9.01 18.55
CA MET A 356 13.52 -9.55 19.12
C MET A 356 13.49 -9.74 20.65
N GLN A 357 12.44 -9.24 21.32
CA GLN A 357 12.20 -9.47 22.74
C GLN A 357 11.43 -10.77 23.03
N MET A 358 10.92 -11.47 22.01
CA MET A 358 10.20 -12.75 22.19
C MET A 358 11.08 -13.81 22.85
N ALA A 359 10.46 -14.69 23.63
CA ALA A 359 11.18 -15.70 24.41
C ALA A 359 12.01 -16.68 23.54
N ALA A 360 11.61 -16.93 22.31
CA ALA A 360 12.38 -17.71 21.35
C ALA A 360 13.80 -17.14 21.12
N ILE A 361 13.96 -15.83 21.19
CA ILE A 361 15.26 -15.15 21.08
C ILE A 361 15.83 -14.84 22.48
N SER A 362 15.09 -14.10 23.31
CA SER A 362 15.61 -13.54 24.58
C SER A 362 16.05 -14.57 25.59
N LYS A 363 15.47 -15.78 25.57
CA LYS A 363 15.89 -16.89 26.47
C LYS A 363 17.10 -17.66 25.96
N ASN A 364 17.41 -17.62 24.66
CA ASN A 364 18.39 -18.50 24.04
C ASN A 364 19.64 -17.75 23.54
N TYR A 365 19.53 -16.44 23.32
CA TYR A 365 20.61 -15.60 22.79
C TYR A 365 20.68 -14.31 23.61
N GLY A 366 21.90 -13.78 23.80
CA GLY A 366 22.07 -12.44 24.36
C GLY A 366 21.47 -11.39 23.43
N PHE A 367 20.77 -10.38 24.00
CA PHE A 367 20.06 -9.37 23.20
C PHE A 367 20.96 -8.69 22.17
N ASP A 368 22.14 -8.21 22.60
CA ASP A 368 23.12 -7.53 21.74
C ASP A 368 23.60 -8.45 20.60
N GLU A 369 23.95 -9.70 20.95
CA GLU A 369 24.44 -10.67 19.98
C GLU A 369 23.36 -11.07 18.97
N ALA A 370 22.12 -11.23 19.42
CA ALA A 370 20.99 -11.53 18.55
C ALA A 370 20.73 -10.41 17.53
N ILE A 371 20.77 -9.14 17.96
CA ILE A 371 20.65 -7.98 17.06
C ILE A 371 21.76 -7.97 15.99
N ILE A 372 23.02 -8.12 16.42
CA ILE A 372 24.17 -8.13 15.51
C ILE A 372 24.04 -9.29 14.50
N LYS A 373 23.64 -10.45 14.98
CA LYS A 373 23.52 -11.63 14.13
C LYS A 373 22.37 -11.52 13.14
N ALA A 374 21.21 -10.99 13.56
CA ALA A 374 20.06 -10.75 12.68
C ALA A 374 20.42 -9.84 11.51
N ILE A 375 21.12 -8.72 11.78
CA ILE A 375 21.56 -7.79 10.74
C ILE A 375 22.56 -8.46 9.79
N ASN A 376 23.54 -9.19 10.32
CA ASN A 376 24.52 -9.90 9.49
C ASN A 376 23.87 -11.03 8.68
N ALA A 377 22.84 -11.68 9.19
CA ALA A 377 22.06 -12.70 8.47
C ALA A 377 21.26 -12.08 7.29
N GLY A 378 20.85 -10.81 7.40
CA GLY A 378 20.16 -10.12 6.30
C GLY A 378 18.88 -9.38 6.68
N ILE A 379 18.54 -9.27 7.96
CA ILE A 379 17.43 -8.42 8.44
C ILE A 379 17.73 -6.96 8.08
N ASP A 380 16.76 -6.29 7.47
CA ASP A 380 16.82 -4.86 7.13
C ASP A 380 16.21 -3.99 8.23
N ILE A 381 15.11 -4.43 8.84
CA ILE A 381 14.48 -3.75 9.99
C ILE A 381 14.47 -4.70 11.18
N VAL A 382 15.12 -4.27 12.26
CA VAL A 382 15.08 -4.94 13.56
C VAL A 382 13.90 -4.42 14.36
N THR A 383 13.01 -5.32 14.79
CA THR A 383 11.81 -4.98 15.55
C THR A 383 12.03 -5.18 17.04
N VAL A 384 11.83 -4.12 17.83
CA VAL A 384 11.91 -4.12 19.30
C VAL A 384 10.67 -3.41 19.84
N LEU A 385 9.58 -4.16 19.99
CA LEU A 385 8.24 -3.59 20.20
C LEU A 385 8.01 -3.02 21.60
N ASN A 386 8.88 -3.34 22.55
CA ASN A 386 8.81 -2.82 23.92
C ASN A 386 7.47 -3.10 24.60
N ASN A 387 6.79 -4.19 24.20
CA ASN A 387 5.48 -4.61 24.68
C ASN A 387 5.47 -6.08 25.09
N SER A 388 6.53 -6.54 25.76
CA SER A 388 6.68 -7.91 26.24
C SER A 388 6.41 -8.03 27.74
N PRO A 389 6.13 -9.24 28.27
CA PRO A 389 5.98 -9.46 29.71
C PRO A 389 7.20 -9.09 30.54
N ASN A 390 8.38 -8.94 29.91
CA ASN A 390 9.64 -8.62 30.58
C ASN A 390 9.74 -7.14 31.04
N GLY A 391 8.74 -6.33 30.78
CA GLY A 391 8.66 -4.95 31.20
C GLY A 391 8.76 -3.94 30.06
N TYR A 392 8.68 -2.66 30.42
CA TYR A 392 8.81 -1.53 29.52
C TYR A 392 10.13 -0.78 29.80
N ASP A 393 10.93 -0.57 28.77
CA ASP A 393 12.18 0.18 28.83
C ASP A 393 12.10 1.38 27.86
N LYS A 394 11.94 2.60 28.40
CA LYS A 394 11.84 3.84 27.61
C LYS A 394 13.05 4.08 26.69
N ASP A 395 14.20 3.54 27.04
CA ASP A 395 15.47 3.73 26.32
C ASP A 395 15.80 2.56 25.38
N LEU A 396 14.93 1.57 25.21
CA LEU A 396 15.19 0.35 24.44
C LEU A 396 15.63 0.63 23.00
N ALA A 397 14.93 1.52 22.29
CA ALA A 397 15.28 1.89 20.91
C ALA A 397 16.66 2.57 20.84
N LEU A 398 16.97 3.43 21.79
CA LEU A 398 18.29 4.09 21.90
C LEU A 398 19.41 3.06 22.18
N LYS A 399 19.17 2.13 23.11
CA LYS A 399 20.09 1.02 23.39
C LYS A 399 20.34 0.17 22.14
N THR A 400 19.27 -0.19 21.43
CA THR A 400 19.36 -0.96 20.18
C THR A 400 20.20 -0.23 19.13
N ARG A 401 19.98 1.09 18.92
CA ARG A 401 20.81 1.89 18.00
C ARG A 401 22.28 1.88 18.41
N ASN A 402 22.56 2.07 19.69
CA ASN A 402 23.95 2.10 20.18
C ASN A 402 24.64 0.74 20.03
N ILE A 403 23.95 -0.39 20.30
CA ILE A 403 24.46 -1.75 20.06
C ILE A 403 24.90 -1.89 18.59
N ILE A 404 24.05 -1.48 17.65
CA ILE A 404 24.35 -1.57 16.21
C ILE A 404 25.51 -0.64 15.86
N PHE A 405 25.51 0.59 16.33
CA PHE A 405 26.57 1.57 16.10
C PHE A 405 27.93 1.05 16.59
N ASP A 406 28.02 0.56 17.83
CA ASP A 406 29.25 0.01 18.41
C ASP A 406 29.72 -1.26 17.66
N ALA A 407 28.76 -2.07 17.17
CA ALA A 407 29.06 -3.22 16.35
C ALA A 407 29.66 -2.83 14.99
N VAL A 408 29.19 -1.73 14.38
CA VAL A 408 29.78 -1.19 13.14
C VAL A 408 31.20 -0.64 13.45
N LYS A 409 31.34 0.18 14.48
CA LYS A 409 32.64 0.80 14.86
C LYS A 409 33.68 -0.26 15.23
N SER A 410 33.27 -1.39 15.80
CA SER A 410 34.15 -2.52 16.12
C SER A 410 34.37 -3.51 14.95
N GLY A 411 33.73 -3.28 13.79
CA GLY A 411 33.81 -4.15 12.61
C GLY A 411 33.04 -5.46 12.69
N LYS A 412 32.20 -5.66 13.72
CA LYS A 412 31.29 -6.82 13.84
C LYS A 412 30.16 -6.78 12.82
N ILE A 413 29.72 -5.57 12.40
CA ILE A 413 28.83 -5.33 11.28
C ILE A 413 29.59 -4.45 10.27
N LYS A 414 29.52 -4.77 8.99
CA LYS A 414 30.09 -3.93 7.94
C LYS A 414 29.21 -2.70 7.71
N GLU A 415 29.78 -1.50 7.60
CA GLU A 415 29.06 -0.27 7.32
C GLU A 415 28.21 -0.40 6.04
N GLN A 416 28.77 -0.99 4.98
CA GLN A 416 28.04 -1.30 3.75
C GLN A 416 26.73 -2.06 3.99
N ARG A 417 26.69 -2.98 4.99
CA ARG A 417 25.45 -3.73 5.32
C ARG A 417 24.36 -2.81 5.87
N ILE A 418 24.75 -1.78 6.62
CA ILE A 418 23.82 -0.74 7.12
C ILE A 418 23.24 0.05 5.94
N THR A 419 24.12 0.60 5.11
CA THR A 419 23.73 1.39 3.92
C THR A 419 22.86 0.59 2.94
N GLU A 420 23.12 -0.70 2.74
CA GLU A 420 22.26 -1.58 1.95
C GLU A 420 20.84 -1.70 2.50
N SER A 421 20.68 -1.87 3.82
CA SER A 421 19.38 -1.90 4.49
C SER A 421 18.68 -0.57 4.42
N TYR A 422 19.38 0.51 4.75
CA TYR A 422 18.86 1.87 4.69
C TYR A 422 18.30 2.19 3.31
N ASN A 423 19.03 1.88 2.24
CA ASN A 423 18.58 2.10 0.87
C ASN A 423 17.33 1.29 0.52
N ARG A 424 17.20 0.02 0.97
CA ARG A 424 15.98 -0.76 0.78
C ARG A 424 14.80 -0.14 1.51
N ILE A 425 14.99 0.32 2.74
CA ILE A 425 13.97 0.97 3.56
C ILE A 425 13.52 2.29 2.92
N LEU A 426 14.44 3.13 2.47
CA LEU A 426 14.10 4.37 1.77
C LEU A 426 13.37 4.12 0.45
N ASN A 427 13.80 3.12 -0.33
CA ASN A 427 13.13 2.73 -1.57
C ASN A 427 11.69 2.25 -1.30
N LEU A 428 11.48 1.48 -0.22
CA LEU A 428 10.14 1.07 0.18
C LEU A 428 9.30 2.29 0.59
N LYS A 429 9.84 3.19 1.41
CA LYS A 429 9.17 4.44 1.79
C LYS A 429 8.81 5.28 0.56
N LYS A 430 9.75 5.44 -0.37
CA LYS A 430 9.52 6.17 -1.62
C LYS A 430 8.41 5.53 -2.46
N LEU A 431 8.42 4.20 -2.60
CA LEU A 431 7.41 3.46 -3.36
C LEU A 431 5.98 3.72 -2.86
N PHE A 432 5.82 3.86 -1.55
CA PHE A 432 4.53 4.11 -0.89
C PHE A 432 4.29 5.60 -0.54
N GLY A 433 5.12 6.50 -1.06
CA GLY A 433 4.97 7.95 -0.82
C GLY A 433 5.15 8.36 0.64
N ILE A 434 5.97 7.62 1.41
CA ILE A 434 6.31 7.88 2.82
C ILE A 434 7.64 8.65 2.87
N VAL A 435 7.70 9.82 2.22
CA VAL A 435 8.91 10.67 2.14
C VAL A 435 8.53 12.13 1.98
N TYR A 436 9.37 13.06 2.45
CA TYR A 436 9.13 14.50 2.42
C TYR A 436 9.91 15.25 1.32
N SER A 437 10.52 14.59 0.33
CA SER A 437 11.14 15.33 -0.75
C SER A 437 10.08 16.00 -1.65
N ALA A 438 10.30 17.23 -2.05
CA ALA A 438 9.39 17.95 -2.95
C ALA A 438 9.11 17.16 -4.24
N GLU A 439 10.11 16.43 -4.75
CA GLU A 439 9.98 15.58 -5.94
C GLU A 439 9.05 14.39 -5.69
N SER A 440 9.20 13.69 -4.56
CA SER A 440 8.34 12.55 -4.21
C SER A 440 6.90 12.95 -3.90
N ILE A 441 6.69 14.14 -3.31
CA ILE A 441 5.35 14.71 -3.11
C ILE A 441 4.69 15.00 -4.46
N LYS A 442 5.44 15.59 -5.43
CA LYS A 442 4.94 15.84 -6.79
C LYS A 442 4.62 14.53 -7.52
N GLU A 443 5.49 13.52 -7.42
CA GLU A 443 5.25 12.20 -8.02
C GLU A 443 4.00 11.53 -7.44
N LYS A 444 3.85 11.55 -6.11
CA LYS A 444 2.66 11.04 -5.41
C LYS A 444 1.39 11.80 -5.82
N ALA A 445 1.43 13.12 -5.83
CA ALA A 445 0.30 13.95 -6.28
C ALA A 445 -0.07 13.67 -7.74
N GLY A 446 0.91 13.44 -8.62
CA GLY A 446 0.69 13.03 -10.01
C GLY A 446 -0.05 11.69 -10.12
N ARG A 447 0.39 10.68 -9.36
CA ARG A 447 -0.30 9.37 -9.30
C ARG A 447 -1.73 9.48 -8.78
N ILE A 448 -1.95 10.27 -7.71
CA ILE A 448 -3.30 10.50 -7.17
C ILE A 448 -4.18 11.17 -8.22
N LYS A 449 -3.71 12.24 -8.86
CA LYS A 449 -4.47 12.96 -9.89
C LYS A 449 -4.88 12.09 -11.08
N SER A 450 -4.06 11.09 -11.43
CA SER A 450 -4.29 10.19 -12.58
C SER A 450 -5.14 8.95 -12.25
N LYS A 451 -5.45 8.68 -10.98
CA LYS A 451 -6.37 7.57 -10.60
C LYS A 451 -7.76 7.82 -11.21
N ASN A 452 -8.39 6.74 -11.68
CA ASN A 452 -9.76 6.81 -12.15
C ASN A 452 -10.72 7.19 -11.00
N PHE A 453 -11.69 8.02 -11.33
CA PHE A 453 -12.81 8.37 -10.46
C PHE A 453 -14.09 7.96 -11.16
N GLU A 454 -14.68 6.86 -10.71
CA GLU A 454 -15.86 6.28 -11.31
C GLU A 454 -17.12 7.00 -10.84
N LEU A 455 -18.17 7.03 -11.68
CA LEU A 455 -19.46 7.62 -11.42
C LEU A 455 -20.57 6.69 -11.90
N ILE A 456 -21.72 6.70 -11.23
CA ILE A 456 -22.88 5.90 -11.61
C ILE A 456 -23.36 6.30 -13.01
N GLY A 457 -23.57 5.29 -13.86
CA GLY A 457 -24.17 5.46 -15.19
C GLY A 457 -23.30 6.13 -16.24
N GLU A 458 -22.04 6.46 -15.91
CA GLU A 458 -21.10 7.08 -16.84
C GLU A 458 -20.16 6.04 -17.48
N THR A 459 -19.99 6.16 -18.80
CA THR A 459 -18.99 5.37 -19.55
C THR A 459 -17.65 6.06 -19.67
N ASN A 460 -17.59 7.39 -19.45
CA ASN A 460 -16.36 8.17 -19.45
C ASN A 460 -15.85 8.28 -18.00
N THR A 461 -14.73 7.65 -17.73
CA THR A 461 -14.04 7.77 -16.45
C THR A 461 -13.38 9.14 -16.32
N LEU A 462 -13.75 9.89 -15.28
CA LEU A 462 -12.98 11.05 -14.82
C LEU A 462 -11.70 10.56 -14.14
N THR A 463 -10.67 11.38 -14.18
CA THR A 463 -9.57 11.22 -13.24
C THR A 463 -9.93 11.86 -11.90
N PHE A 464 -9.29 11.42 -10.82
CA PHE A 464 -9.45 12.04 -9.51
C PHE A 464 -9.14 13.55 -9.54
N GLY A 465 -8.13 13.96 -10.31
CA GLY A 465 -7.76 15.37 -10.46
C GLY A 465 -8.88 16.21 -11.09
N GLU A 466 -9.58 15.68 -12.09
CA GLU A 466 -10.73 16.33 -12.73
C GLU A 466 -11.94 16.39 -11.77
N ALA A 467 -12.26 15.30 -11.10
CA ALA A 467 -13.33 15.26 -10.10
C ALA A 467 -13.05 16.25 -8.94
N PHE A 468 -11.83 16.32 -8.45
CA PHE A 468 -11.43 17.26 -7.41
C PHE A 468 -11.57 18.71 -7.85
N LYS A 469 -11.22 19.03 -9.09
CA LYS A 469 -11.39 20.38 -9.66
C LYS A 469 -12.87 20.78 -9.65
N ILE A 470 -13.77 19.90 -10.08
CA ILE A 470 -15.21 20.15 -10.07
C ILE A 470 -15.71 20.32 -8.63
N ALA A 471 -15.31 19.45 -7.70
CA ALA A 471 -15.70 19.54 -6.30
C ALA A 471 -15.23 20.85 -5.63
N LYS A 472 -14.04 21.35 -6.00
CA LYS A 472 -13.51 22.63 -5.53
C LYS A 472 -14.27 23.86 -6.11
N GLU A 473 -14.81 23.74 -7.31
CA GLU A 473 -15.71 24.75 -7.88
C GLU A 473 -17.06 24.75 -7.15
N VAL A 474 -17.62 23.57 -6.86
CA VAL A 474 -18.87 23.40 -6.10
C VAL A 474 -18.76 23.92 -4.67
N GLU A 475 -17.61 23.76 -4.01
CA GLU A 475 -17.35 24.31 -2.66
C GLU A 475 -17.69 25.81 -2.56
N LYS A 476 -17.44 26.58 -3.62
CA LYS A 476 -17.70 28.03 -3.64
C LYS A 476 -19.18 28.38 -3.53
N SER A 477 -20.06 27.52 -4.06
CA SER A 477 -21.51 27.74 -4.10
C SER A 477 -22.25 26.97 -3.00
N ALA A 478 -21.78 25.77 -2.65
CA ALA A 478 -22.45 24.88 -1.69
C ALA A 478 -21.83 24.92 -0.28
N VAL A 479 -20.64 25.50 -0.09
CA VAL A 479 -19.95 25.64 1.21
C VAL A 479 -19.70 24.31 1.90
N ILE A 480 -19.37 23.26 1.15
CA ILE A 480 -19.04 21.92 1.66
C ILE A 480 -17.59 21.56 1.38
N ARG A 481 -17.01 20.62 2.14
CA ARG A 481 -15.66 20.12 1.85
C ARG A 481 -15.64 19.34 0.53
N PRO A 482 -14.70 19.60 -0.40
CA PRO A 482 -14.55 18.80 -1.62
C PRO A 482 -14.38 17.31 -1.34
N ALA A 483 -13.60 16.95 -0.30
CA ALA A 483 -13.39 15.57 0.10
C ALA A 483 -14.70 14.85 0.47
N PHE A 484 -15.60 15.53 1.17
CA PHE A 484 -16.89 14.95 1.55
C PHE A 484 -17.82 14.78 0.35
N LEU A 485 -17.87 15.76 -0.55
CA LEU A 485 -18.66 15.64 -1.78
C LEU A 485 -18.20 14.45 -2.63
N LEU A 486 -16.89 14.30 -2.84
CA LEU A 486 -16.33 13.17 -3.59
C LEU A 486 -16.57 11.83 -2.90
N ALA A 487 -16.55 11.81 -1.57
CA ALA A 487 -16.82 10.60 -0.80
C ALA A 487 -18.24 10.08 -0.98
N ILE A 488 -19.23 10.97 -1.06
CA ILE A 488 -20.62 10.57 -1.32
C ILE A 488 -20.73 9.84 -2.67
N PHE A 489 -20.11 10.34 -3.73
CA PHE A 489 -20.15 9.65 -5.03
C PHE A 489 -19.46 8.27 -4.98
N GLN A 490 -18.39 8.12 -4.20
CA GLN A 490 -17.73 6.82 -4.04
C GLN A 490 -18.50 5.85 -3.14
N GLU A 491 -19.20 6.35 -2.12
CA GLU A 491 -20.05 5.52 -1.26
C GLU A 491 -21.26 4.98 -2.04
N GLU A 492 -21.87 5.78 -2.91
CA GLU A 492 -22.95 5.33 -3.80
C GLU A 492 -22.51 4.17 -4.71
N LEU A 493 -21.27 4.17 -5.22
CA LEU A 493 -20.78 3.07 -6.06
C LEU A 493 -20.64 1.72 -5.35
N LYS A 494 -20.54 1.71 -4.01
CA LYS A 494 -20.50 0.48 -3.21
C LYS A 494 -21.88 -0.17 -3.04
N LEU A 495 -22.93 0.64 -3.19
CA LEU A 495 -24.28 0.13 -3.23
C LEU A 495 -24.42 -0.69 -4.51
N GLU A 496 -24.95 -1.88 -4.50
CA GLU A 496 -25.10 -2.87 -5.58
C GLU A 496 -24.88 -2.30 -7.01
N LYS A 497 -24.29 -3.07 -7.93
CA LYS A 497 -24.15 -2.65 -9.35
C LYS A 497 -25.46 -2.09 -9.85
N PHE A 498 -25.52 -0.77 -10.02
CA PHE A 498 -26.70 -0.11 -10.58
C PHE A 498 -26.89 -0.54 -12.03
N ASP A 499 -27.86 -1.45 -12.25
CA ASP A 499 -28.34 -1.70 -13.59
C ASP A 499 -29.06 -0.43 -14.10
N MET A 500 -28.78 -0.07 -15.35
CA MET A 500 -29.45 1.04 -16.01
C MET A 500 -30.70 0.56 -16.74
N CYS A 501 -31.75 1.37 -16.72
CA CYS A 501 -33.05 1.09 -17.29
C CYS A 501 -33.51 2.18 -18.27
N TYR A 502 -34.42 1.81 -19.15
CA TYR A 502 -35.25 2.71 -19.92
C TYR A 502 -36.69 2.64 -19.42
N LEU A 503 -37.36 3.77 -19.27
CA LEU A 503 -38.79 3.82 -18.97
C LEU A 503 -39.60 3.56 -20.25
N THR A 504 -40.46 2.55 -20.26
CA THR A 504 -41.25 2.17 -21.43
C THR A 504 -42.72 2.41 -21.29
N ASN A 505 -43.20 2.56 -20.07
CA ASN A 505 -44.61 2.86 -19.79
C ASN A 505 -44.76 4.00 -18.76
N PHE A 506 -45.12 5.17 -19.23
CA PHE A 506 -45.26 6.39 -18.42
C PHE A 506 -46.54 6.40 -17.53
N ASN A 507 -47.46 5.47 -17.74
CA ASN A 507 -48.68 5.35 -16.92
C ASN A 507 -48.47 4.40 -15.73
N THR A 508 -47.63 3.39 -15.87
CA THR A 508 -47.39 2.35 -14.84
C THR A 508 -46.04 2.44 -14.17
N GLY A 509 -45.10 3.18 -14.76
CA GLY A 509 -43.72 3.26 -14.28
C GLY A 509 -42.88 2.02 -14.56
N GLU A 510 -43.33 1.19 -15.50
CA GLU A 510 -42.61 -0.01 -15.97
C GLU A 510 -41.54 0.35 -17.01
N GLY A 511 -40.50 -0.45 -17.07
CA GLY A 511 -39.40 -0.25 -18.03
C GLY A 511 -38.66 -1.53 -18.36
N VAL A 512 -37.53 -1.35 -19.02
CA VAL A 512 -36.64 -2.47 -19.41
C VAL A 512 -35.23 -2.17 -18.97
N ARG A 513 -34.51 -3.23 -18.53
CA ARG A 513 -33.09 -3.15 -18.23
C ARG A 513 -32.31 -2.94 -19.53
N ALA A 514 -31.39 -2.00 -19.54
CA ALA A 514 -30.65 -1.65 -20.75
C ALA A 514 -29.72 -2.79 -21.22
N ALA A 515 -29.17 -3.57 -20.30
CA ALA A 515 -28.19 -4.62 -20.60
C ALA A 515 -28.78 -5.85 -21.34
N ASP A 516 -30.00 -6.27 -21.00
CA ASP A 516 -30.59 -7.52 -21.47
C ASP A 516 -32.05 -7.39 -21.95
N GLY A 517 -32.66 -6.21 -21.88
CA GLY A 517 -34.04 -5.97 -22.28
C GLY A 517 -35.09 -6.57 -21.33
N LYS A 518 -34.69 -7.03 -20.14
CA LYS A 518 -35.60 -7.62 -19.16
C LYS A 518 -36.61 -6.59 -18.69
N LYS A 519 -37.92 -6.93 -18.75
CA LYS A 519 -38.99 -6.09 -18.23
C LYS A 519 -38.95 -6.03 -16.71
N LEU A 520 -39.03 -4.83 -16.16
CA LEU A 520 -39.02 -4.54 -14.73
C LEU A 520 -40.20 -3.64 -14.38
N ALA A 521 -40.89 -4.00 -13.28
CA ALA A 521 -41.85 -3.12 -12.63
C ALA A 521 -41.11 -2.11 -11.74
N LYS A 522 -41.77 -1.01 -11.39
CA LYS A 522 -41.29 0.02 -10.45
C LYS A 522 -39.98 0.73 -10.91
N VAL A 523 -39.74 0.82 -12.22
CA VAL A 523 -38.58 1.55 -12.75
C VAL A 523 -38.69 3.04 -12.39
N MET A 524 -39.93 3.61 -12.35
CA MET A 524 -40.14 4.96 -11.84
C MET A 524 -41.44 5.06 -11.08
N LYS A 525 -41.49 5.88 -10.04
CA LYS A 525 -42.71 6.10 -9.25
C LYS A 525 -43.66 7.09 -9.97
N VAL A 526 -44.87 6.63 -10.33
CA VAL A 526 -45.79 7.33 -11.24
C VAL A 526 -46.24 8.67 -10.67
N ASP A 527 -46.74 8.67 -9.46
CA ASP A 527 -47.36 9.82 -8.78
C ASP A 527 -46.38 10.89 -8.31
N ARG A 528 -45.10 10.56 -8.27
CA ARG A 528 -44.03 11.43 -7.76
C ARG A 528 -43.09 11.93 -8.85
N ASP A 529 -42.65 11.04 -9.75
CA ASP A 529 -41.44 11.29 -10.55
C ASP A 529 -41.67 11.38 -12.06
N ILE A 530 -42.68 10.68 -12.62
CA ILE A 530 -42.86 10.60 -14.08
C ILE A 530 -43.08 11.98 -14.71
N GLN A 531 -43.97 12.81 -14.13
CA GLN A 531 -44.28 14.12 -14.69
C GLN A 531 -43.05 15.03 -14.70
N ASN A 532 -42.27 15.00 -13.59
CA ASN A 532 -41.02 15.76 -13.49
C ASN A 532 -39.96 15.24 -14.50
N PHE A 533 -39.86 13.94 -14.70
CA PHE A 533 -38.95 13.34 -15.68
C PHE A 533 -39.30 13.75 -17.12
N LEU A 534 -40.57 13.75 -17.47
CA LEU A 534 -41.02 14.20 -18.79
C LEU A 534 -40.75 15.70 -19.01
N GLU A 535 -40.89 16.52 -18.00
CA GLU A 535 -40.54 17.94 -18.05
C GLU A 535 -39.05 18.15 -18.27
N ILE A 536 -38.20 17.51 -17.45
CA ILE A 536 -36.73 17.59 -17.55
C ILE A 536 -36.26 17.12 -18.93
N THR A 537 -36.72 15.96 -19.39
CA THR A 537 -36.28 15.41 -20.68
C THR A 537 -36.76 16.29 -21.86
N LYS A 538 -37.97 16.85 -21.79
CA LYS A 538 -38.49 17.79 -22.79
C LYS A 538 -37.66 19.05 -22.89
N GLU A 539 -37.34 19.67 -21.77
CA GLU A 539 -36.50 20.89 -21.73
C GLU A 539 -35.11 20.67 -22.30
N LEU A 540 -34.53 19.48 -22.04
CA LEU A 540 -33.21 19.09 -22.54
C LEU A 540 -33.24 18.50 -23.97
N GLY A 541 -34.44 18.41 -24.60
CA GLY A 541 -34.57 17.83 -25.94
C GLY A 541 -34.25 16.34 -25.99
N LYS A 542 -34.34 15.61 -24.86
CA LYS A 542 -34.05 14.17 -24.74
C LYS A 542 -35.33 13.37 -24.97
N ASP A 543 -35.23 12.20 -25.62
CA ASP A 543 -36.33 11.23 -25.73
C ASP A 543 -36.45 10.47 -24.40
N PRO A 544 -37.55 10.63 -23.63
CA PRO A 544 -37.68 10.01 -22.31
C PRO A 544 -37.68 8.48 -22.37
N SER A 545 -38.06 7.87 -23.49
CA SER A 545 -38.03 6.40 -23.68
C SER A 545 -36.64 5.85 -23.96
N LYS A 546 -35.67 6.70 -24.30
CA LYS A 546 -34.27 6.36 -24.62
C LYS A 546 -33.26 6.97 -23.63
N THR A 547 -33.76 7.62 -22.59
CA THR A 547 -32.92 8.24 -21.58
C THR A 547 -32.64 7.24 -20.44
N LEU A 548 -31.38 7.01 -20.13
CA LEU A 548 -30.96 6.09 -19.06
C LEU A 548 -31.28 6.64 -17.69
N ILE A 549 -31.83 5.78 -16.83
CA ILE A 549 -32.12 6.00 -15.42
C ILE A 549 -31.77 4.75 -14.65
N THR A 550 -31.62 4.81 -13.33
CA THR A 550 -31.33 3.63 -12.50
C THR A 550 -32.51 2.66 -12.49
N CYS A 551 -32.21 1.35 -12.51
CA CYS A 551 -33.20 0.30 -12.32
C CYS A 551 -33.69 0.23 -10.86
N PRO A 552 -34.86 -0.38 -10.57
CA PRO A 552 -35.32 -0.55 -9.20
C PRO A 552 -34.39 -1.45 -8.40
N MET A 553 -34.09 -1.04 -7.17
CA MET A 553 -33.40 -1.87 -6.18
C MET A 553 -34.39 -2.87 -5.53
N SER A 554 -33.83 -3.84 -4.76
CA SER A 554 -34.61 -4.87 -4.07
C SER A 554 -35.65 -4.29 -3.08
N PHE A 555 -35.46 -3.06 -2.60
CA PHE A 555 -36.27 -2.40 -1.57
C PHE A 555 -37.00 -1.12 -2.04
N GLY A 556 -36.99 -0.77 -3.35
CA GLY A 556 -37.57 0.51 -3.78
C GLY A 556 -37.93 0.63 -5.26
N TYR A 557 -38.17 1.86 -5.66
CA TYR A 557 -38.26 2.27 -7.05
C TYR A 557 -36.89 2.66 -7.58
N GLY A 558 -36.66 2.50 -8.88
CA GLY A 558 -35.57 3.12 -9.60
C GLY A 558 -35.92 4.55 -10.07
N GLY A 559 -35.31 4.94 -11.18
CA GLY A 559 -35.65 6.18 -11.89
C GLY A 559 -34.81 7.38 -11.52
N ALA A 560 -33.75 7.18 -10.79
CA ALA A 560 -32.81 8.25 -10.54
C ALA A 560 -31.95 8.56 -11.78
N MET A 561 -31.50 9.79 -11.91
CA MET A 561 -30.90 10.38 -13.09
C MET A 561 -29.46 10.79 -12.83
N GLY A 562 -28.59 10.44 -13.79
CA GLY A 562 -27.21 10.92 -13.83
C GLY A 562 -26.32 10.50 -12.65
N PRO A 563 -25.10 11.06 -12.58
CA PRO A 563 -24.09 10.64 -11.60
C PRO A 563 -24.43 10.88 -10.13
N ALA A 564 -25.32 11.83 -9.83
CA ALA A 564 -25.75 12.13 -8.45
C ALA A 564 -26.91 11.26 -7.96
N ASP A 565 -27.40 10.33 -8.80
CA ASP A 565 -28.53 9.41 -8.52
C ASP A 565 -29.79 10.12 -7.98
N PHE A 566 -30.11 11.31 -8.50
CA PHE A 566 -31.28 12.06 -8.07
C PHE A 566 -32.54 11.64 -8.79
N ILE A 567 -33.55 11.23 -8.01
CA ILE A 567 -34.90 11.07 -8.56
C ILE A 567 -35.46 12.42 -9.08
N PRO A 568 -36.30 12.41 -10.12
CA PRO A 568 -36.80 13.63 -10.76
C PRO A 568 -37.38 14.67 -9.81
N SER A 569 -38.18 14.25 -8.82
CA SER A 569 -38.74 15.15 -7.83
C SER A 569 -37.72 15.81 -6.92
N THR A 570 -36.60 15.14 -6.61
CA THR A 570 -35.51 15.75 -5.86
C THR A 570 -34.72 16.72 -6.74
N TRP A 571 -34.43 16.37 -7.99
CA TRP A 571 -33.78 17.26 -8.95
C TRP A 571 -34.46 18.59 -9.12
N MET A 572 -35.80 18.58 -9.30
CA MET A 572 -36.60 19.80 -9.49
C MET A 572 -36.47 20.81 -8.33
N ARG A 573 -36.12 20.37 -7.12
CA ARG A 573 -35.85 21.26 -5.97
C ARG A 573 -34.58 22.11 -6.13
N TYR A 574 -33.63 21.63 -6.93
CA TYR A 574 -32.34 22.28 -7.13
C TYR A 574 -32.17 22.89 -8.50
N LYS A 575 -32.99 22.50 -9.48
CA LYS A 575 -32.91 22.93 -10.89
C LYS A 575 -32.74 24.44 -11.05
N GLU A 576 -33.64 25.24 -10.50
CA GLU A 576 -33.57 26.72 -10.61
C GLU A 576 -32.31 27.30 -9.96
N LYS A 577 -31.83 26.73 -8.86
CA LYS A 577 -30.56 27.16 -8.20
C LYS A 577 -29.38 26.87 -9.08
N ILE A 578 -29.35 25.70 -9.72
CA ILE A 578 -28.28 25.29 -10.64
C ILE A 578 -28.29 26.23 -11.86
N GLU A 579 -29.43 26.46 -12.46
CA GLU A 579 -29.58 27.39 -13.61
C GLU A 579 -29.12 28.80 -13.28
N LYS A 580 -29.44 29.29 -12.08
CA LYS A 580 -28.99 30.60 -11.60
C LYS A 580 -27.48 30.69 -11.43
N ILE A 581 -26.83 29.59 -10.99
CA ILE A 581 -25.38 29.52 -10.79
C ILE A 581 -24.65 29.34 -12.12
N THR A 582 -25.15 28.47 -13.00
CA THR A 582 -24.48 28.09 -14.25
C THR A 582 -24.82 28.98 -15.43
N GLY A 583 -25.97 29.68 -15.36
CA GLY A 583 -26.46 30.53 -16.45
C GLY A 583 -27.02 29.75 -17.66
N LYS A 584 -27.28 28.45 -17.53
CA LYS A 584 -27.79 27.56 -18.58
C LYS A 584 -28.80 26.57 -18.02
N PRO A 585 -29.64 25.91 -18.88
CA PRO A 585 -30.52 24.84 -18.42
C PRO A 585 -29.76 23.74 -17.66
N ALA A 586 -30.31 23.33 -16.51
CA ALA A 586 -29.69 22.34 -15.65
C ALA A 586 -29.90 20.92 -16.21
N ASP A 587 -28.81 20.15 -16.40
CA ASP A 587 -28.86 18.78 -16.93
C ASP A 587 -28.37 17.78 -15.89
N PRO A 588 -29.25 16.87 -15.35
CA PRO A 588 -28.84 15.88 -14.36
C PRO A 588 -27.81 14.86 -14.87
N TRP A 589 -27.65 14.69 -16.17
CA TRP A 589 -26.61 13.86 -16.79
C TRP A 589 -25.30 14.63 -17.07
N ASN A 590 -25.29 15.94 -16.82
CA ASN A 590 -24.05 16.71 -16.85
C ASN A 590 -23.32 16.57 -15.53
N ILE A 591 -22.06 16.13 -15.56
CA ILE A 591 -21.26 15.83 -14.37
C ILE A 591 -21.15 17.05 -13.44
N HIS A 592 -20.89 18.25 -13.97
CA HIS A 592 -20.76 19.46 -13.17
C HIS A 592 -22.09 19.82 -12.48
N ASP A 593 -23.22 19.74 -13.19
CA ASP A 593 -24.54 20.04 -12.64
C ASP A 593 -24.95 19.00 -11.59
N ALA A 594 -24.60 17.72 -11.80
CA ALA A 594 -24.81 16.64 -10.85
C ALA A 594 -24.01 16.85 -9.54
N PHE A 595 -22.73 17.22 -9.65
CA PHE A 595 -21.90 17.57 -8.48
C PHE A 595 -22.45 18.79 -7.74
N LEU A 596 -22.93 19.80 -8.46
CA LEU A 596 -23.51 20.99 -7.87
C LEU A 596 -24.83 20.68 -7.16
N ALA A 597 -25.69 19.85 -7.76
CA ALA A 597 -26.93 19.37 -7.14
C ALA A 597 -26.66 18.62 -5.82
N ALA A 598 -25.74 17.64 -5.86
CA ALA A 598 -25.35 16.89 -4.69
C ALA A 598 -24.77 17.80 -3.60
N GLY A 599 -23.90 18.73 -3.99
CA GLY A 599 -23.30 19.70 -3.08
C GLY A 599 -24.33 20.59 -2.39
N LEU A 600 -25.30 21.11 -3.13
CA LEU A 600 -26.40 21.94 -2.59
C LEU A 600 -27.29 21.13 -1.63
N TYR A 601 -27.63 19.90 -2.00
CA TYR A 601 -28.41 18.99 -1.14
C TYR A 601 -27.72 18.72 0.19
N LEU A 602 -26.44 18.34 0.12
CA LEU A 602 -25.61 18.03 1.30
C LEU A 602 -25.42 19.26 2.19
N SER A 603 -25.21 20.43 1.59
CA SER A 603 -25.12 21.71 2.29
C SER A 603 -26.37 22.00 3.11
N GLU A 604 -27.55 21.90 2.49
CA GLU A 604 -28.85 22.11 3.15
C GLU A 604 -29.12 21.08 4.25
N SER A 605 -28.56 19.88 4.11
CA SER A 605 -28.69 18.80 5.09
C SER A 605 -27.72 18.89 6.27
N GLY A 606 -26.82 19.92 6.31
CA GLY A 606 -25.96 20.22 7.44
C GLY A 606 -24.45 20.12 7.18
N ALA A 607 -24.01 19.67 6.01
CA ALA A 607 -22.59 19.56 5.67
C ALA A 607 -21.89 20.92 5.56
N ASN A 608 -22.65 22.03 5.37
CA ASN A 608 -22.11 23.38 5.36
C ASN A 608 -21.47 23.82 6.67
N SER A 609 -21.75 23.11 7.77
CA SER A 609 -21.06 23.31 9.05
C SER A 609 -19.59 22.86 9.02
N LYS A 610 -19.20 22.06 8.02
CA LYS A 610 -17.88 21.45 7.86
C LYS A 610 -17.39 20.68 9.11
N THR A 611 -18.35 20.23 9.94
CA THR A 611 -18.06 19.41 11.12
C THR A 611 -18.36 17.95 10.80
N ARG A 612 -17.61 17.01 11.40
CA ARG A 612 -17.81 15.56 11.23
C ARG A 612 -19.27 15.16 11.48
N LYS A 613 -19.90 15.71 12.53
CA LYS A 613 -21.32 15.45 12.85
C LYS A 613 -22.27 16.01 11.78
N GLY A 614 -22.00 17.19 11.25
CA GLY A 614 -22.79 17.80 10.20
C GLY A 614 -22.74 17.02 8.90
N GLU A 615 -21.55 16.57 8.52
CA GLU A 615 -21.33 15.72 7.36
C GLU A 615 -21.98 14.34 7.54
N TRP A 616 -21.81 13.71 8.71
CA TRP A 616 -22.46 12.44 9.02
C TRP A 616 -23.99 12.53 8.93
N ASN A 617 -24.59 13.55 9.57
CA ASN A 617 -26.03 13.78 9.48
C ASN A 617 -26.50 13.99 8.03
N SER A 618 -25.70 14.74 7.25
CA SER A 618 -25.98 15.03 5.85
C SER A 618 -25.94 13.77 4.99
N ALA A 619 -24.97 12.88 5.20
CA ALA A 619 -24.89 11.59 4.53
C ALA A 619 -26.10 10.69 4.87
N MET A 620 -26.51 10.63 6.14
CA MET A 620 -27.72 9.91 6.56
C MET A 620 -28.98 10.43 5.86
N ILE A 621 -29.12 11.75 5.78
CA ILE A 621 -30.28 12.38 5.11
C ILE A 621 -30.21 12.13 3.59
N TYR A 622 -29.04 12.18 2.99
CA TYR A 622 -28.83 11.92 1.56
C TYR A 622 -29.32 10.52 1.19
N PHE A 623 -28.89 9.51 1.92
CA PHE A 623 -29.21 8.11 1.65
C PHE A 623 -30.64 7.72 2.07
N SER A 624 -31.06 8.06 3.30
CA SER A 624 -32.28 7.52 3.91
C SER A 624 -33.37 8.55 4.19
N GLY A 625 -33.10 9.83 3.95
CA GLY A 625 -34.02 10.94 4.26
C GLY A 625 -34.10 11.28 5.74
N SER A 626 -33.37 10.61 6.66
CA SER A 626 -33.48 10.80 8.11
C SER A 626 -32.18 10.42 8.84
N THR A 627 -31.84 11.19 9.89
CA THR A 627 -30.71 10.89 10.78
C THR A 627 -30.99 9.78 11.80
N SER A 628 -32.25 9.36 11.95
CA SER A 628 -32.69 8.28 12.86
C SER A 628 -32.87 6.93 12.16
N SER A 629 -32.43 6.82 10.91
CA SER A 629 -32.46 5.58 10.14
C SER A 629 -31.47 4.54 10.69
N PRO A 630 -31.74 3.22 10.58
CA PRO A 630 -30.79 2.18 10.97
C PRO A 630 -29.58 2.03 10.03
N TYR A 631 -29.52 2.79 8.93
CA TYR A 631 -28.47 2.68 7.90
C TYR A 631 -27.23 3.53 8.21
N THR A 632 -26.77 3.52 9.47
CA THR A 632 -25.59 4.30 9.92
C THR A 632 -24.32 3.96 9.18
N TRP A 633 -24.20 2.72 8.70
CA TRP A 633 -23.07 2.22 7.93
C TRP A 633 -22.76 3.08 6.69
N TYR A 634 -23.80 3.65 6.03
CA TYR A 634 -23.57 4.53 4.89
C TYR A 634 -22.86 5.83 5.28
N ALA A 635 -23.31 6.48 6.33
CA ALA A 635 -22.68 7.72 6.80
C ALA A 635 -21.28 7.46 7.38
N ASP A 636 -21.10 6.35 8.09
CA ASP A 636 -19.79 5.94 8.62
C ASP A 636 -18.79 5.69 7.47
N GLY A 637 -19.22 4.98 6.41
CA GLY A 637 -18.45 4.74 5.20
C GLY A 637 -18.10 6.03 4.45
N ALA A 638 -19.08 6.90 4.23
CA ALA A 638 -18.85 8.18 3.55
C ALA A 638 -17.84 9.08 4.30
N ILE A 639 -17.89 9.10 5.63
CA ILE A 639 -16.94 9.87 6.43
C ILE A 639 -15.51 9.29 6.34
N MET A 640 -15.37 7.96 6.37
CA MET A 640 -14.06 7.32 6.22
C MET A 640 -13.44 7.58 4.84
N ILE A 641 -14.24 7.47 3.79
CA ILE A 641 -13.80 7.81 2.43
C ILE A 641 -13.40 9.29 2.35
N ALA A 642 -14.18 10.19 2.97
CA ALA A 642 -13.88 11.61 3.00
C ALA A 642 -12.53 11.91 3.69
N ASP A 643 -12.19 11.19 4.74
CA ASP A 643 -10.90 11.32 5.42
C ASP A 643 -9.73 10.85 4.55
N ASN A 644 -9.89 9.75 3.81
CA ASN A 644 -8.90 9.27 2.84
C ASN A 644 -8.73 10.26 1.67
N ILE A 645 -9.83 10.73 1.09
CA ILE A 645 -9.81 11.73 0.02
C ILE A 645 -9.17 13.03 0.51
N GLN A 646 -9.40 13.45 1.75
CA GLN A 646 -8.80 14.65 2.31
C GLN A 646 -7.25 14.57 2.33
N GLN A 647 -6.69 13.42 2.71
CA GLN A 647 -5.23 13.21 2.67
C GLN A 647 -4.68 13.28 1.23
N ASN A 648 -5.43 12.76 0.26
CA ASN A 648 -5.08 12.85 -1.16
C ASN A 648 -5.08 14.31 -1.64
N ILE A 649 -6.10 15.09 -1.25
CA ILE A 649 -6.20 16.52 -1.55
C ILE A 649 -5.04 17.30 -0.94
N GLU A 650 -4.73 17.06 0.34
CA GLU A 650 -3.60 17.69 1.03
C GLU A 650 -2.26 17.41 0.33
N THR A 651 -2.07 16.16 -0.14
CA THR A 651 -0.88 15.80 -0.93
C THR A 651 -0.81 16.56 -2.24
N ILE A 652 -1.95 16.74 -2.94
CA ILE A 652 -2.02 17.50 -4.18
C ILE A 652 -1.72 18.99 -3.93
N GLU A 653 -2.35 19.58 -2.92
CA GLU A 653 -2.17 21.00 -2.56
C GLU A 653 -0.75 21.29 -2.07
N LEU A 654 -0.11 20.34 -1.37
CA LEU A 654 1.28 20.46 -0.97
C LEU A 654 2.25 20.43 -2.16
N ALA A 655 1.94 19.61 -3.17
CA ALA A 655 2.74 19.52 -4.38
C ALA A 655 2.64 20.78 -5.28
N GLU A 656 1.57 21.55 -5.12
CA GLU A 656 1.30 22.79 -5.88
C GLU A 656 1.90 24.05 -5.24
N LYS A 657 2.32 23.95 -3.97
CA LYS A 657 3.06 24.99 -3.23
C LYS A 657 4.56 24.90 -3.53
#